data_91c323725d80451f793a7ad7961729fc
#
_entry.id   91c323725d80451f793a7ad7961729fc
#
_cell.length_a   1.000
_cell.length_b   1.000
_cell.length_c   1.000
_cell.angle_alpha   90.00
_cell.angle_beta   90.00
_cell.angle_gamma   90.00
#
_symmetry.space_group_name_H-M   'P 1'
#
loop_
_entity.id
_entity.type
_entity.pdbx_description
1 polymer ?
#
loop_
_entity_poly.entity_id
_entity_poly.type
_entity_poly.pdbx_seq_one_letter_code
_entity_poly.pdbx_strand_id
1 'polypeptide(L)'
;MIVNFKLLMAMFVLTTLPTQYDARNAGYESKLKDQGNTNLCWAYSAMNASEASILKDGLADSVSLNPTSIAYHRYNREEDLLGNFKGEQSDADFLQAFGNVGIVASLLSEWYGPVEENISYKANPFYNSKFKLTDTLEISNSSYTKEEKINAIKQAILDYGAVTFSYYNARETYYYNPKNETNTNGVAHACTLIGWDDNIASSSFFPGGASQNGGWLVKNSYSSLPYFYLSYDSDSSQAYAFKYKKSDAFDYNYFYDNSLDDSISSLYAVKNAANIFEVKKSNQVLKAVNIGLSGFNTNCKIKIYTNISDTSNPTNGTLVYEKEQILDFPGYRTIYIDEPVKLTLGTYYSVIVEVNGNSFIRIGQNISPLSFRYSSYWNKVSNYAPRIKAFTSENNYQEKESLDNANIEVNDYIYTGKEIKPEIIVKLNNKQITDYEVTYSNNINAGTAKGIITSSLYEGQKEFTFNINHKSIDSDDIDYSLNNNEFIYDKTAKEPIVELSYNSLKLIKDNDYSISYHDNINAGSAYALIKGINNFSGERKIYYQINKATLENVITSVNVSKNITYLNEIALNDNYAWVNENLKVDNLNKAKIRYVGEDKDNYVQTEFEVILIHEQNTEIDDDSLPDQEKSNNKLNGILIALSFIVVILIFVIICLKSKKHINYK
;
A
#
# COMPACT_ATOMS: atom_id res chain seq x y z
N MET A 1 -21.43 29.95 12.04
CA MET A 1 -21.34 29.14 10.81
C MET A 1 -20.20 28.12 11.03
N ILE A 2 -20.58 26.97 11.58
CA ILE A 2 -19.65 25.86 11.89
C ILE A 2 -19.65 24.99 10.64
N VAL A 3 -18.64 25.13 9.80
CA VAL A 3 -18.45 24.30 8.61
C VAL A 3 -17.34 23.30 8.89
N ASN A 4 -17.76 22.06 9.05
CA ASN A 4 -17.06 20.78 8.85
C ASN A 4 -15.53 20.80 8.64
N PHE A 5 -14.78 20.66 9.71
CA PHE A 5 -13.34 20.41 9.73
C PHE A 5 -12.98 18.91 9.57
N LYS A 6 -13.95 18.05 9.25
CA LYS A 6 -13.75 16.59 9.13
C LYS A 6 -13.53 16.06 7.71
N LEU A 7 -13.45 16.94 6.69
CA LEU A 7 -13.42 16.48 5.29
C LEU A 7 -12.07 16.62 4.57
N LEU A 8 -10.98 17.00 5.25
CA LEU A 8 -9.66 17.13 4.61
C LEU A 8 -8.64 16.07 5.07
N MET A 9 -9.06 15.11 5.89
CA MET A 9 -8.24 13.93 6.27
C MET A 9 -8.37 12.75 5.30
N ALA A 10 -9.03 12.92 4.17
CA ALA A 10 -9.44 11.82 3.28
C ALA A 10 -8.68 11.75 1.96
N MET A 11 -7.41 12.17 1.92
CA MET A 11 -6.53 11.86 0.78
C MET A 11 -5.23 11.15 1.19
N PHE A 12 -5.19 10.51 2.36
CA PHE A 12 -4.38 9.32 2.49
C PHE A 12 -5.13 8.22 1.76
N VAL A 13 -4.61 7.79 0.63
CA VAL A 13 -4.94 6.47 0.10
C VAL A 13 -4.84 5.53 1.30
N LEU A 14 -5.95 4.92 1.69
CA LEU A 14 -6.02 3.84 2.69
C LEU A 14 -5.30 2.62 2.09
N THR A 15 -3.98 2.72 1.92
CA THR A 15 -3.16 1.52 1.88
C THR A 15 -3.23 0.98 3.31
N THR A 16 -3.96 -0.10 3.48
CA THR A 16 -3.98 -0.81 4.76
C THR A 16 -2.54 -1.14 5.11
N LEU A 17 -2.05 -0.55 6.22
CA LEU A 17 -0.70 -0.87 6.71
C LEU A 17 -0.60 -2.39 6.89
N PRO A 18 0.49 -3.03 6.47
CA PRO A 18 0.67 -4.45 6.69
C PRO A 18 0.67 -4.77 8.18
N THR A 19 0.21 -5.97 8.55
CA THR A 19 0.22 -6.41 9.95
C THR A 19 1.61 -6.65 10.50
N GLN A 20 2.62 -6.79 9.62
CA GLN A 20 4.02 -6.92 9.99
C GLN A 20 4.91 -6.29 8.90
N TYR A 21 6.03 -5.73 9.33
CA TYR A 21 7.06 -5.19 8.45
C TYR A 21 8.43 -5.29 9.10
N ASP A 22 9.45 -5.55 8.29
CA ASP A 22 10.84 -5.64 8.73
C ASP A 22 11.74 -5.04 7.65
N ALA A 23 12.37 -3.91 7.95
CA ALA A 23 13.24 -3.18 7.02
C ALA A 23 14.46 -4.01 6.55
N ARG A 24 14.85 -5.03 7.32
CA ARG A 24 15.92 -5.97 6.94
C ARG A 24 15.56 -6.73 5.67
N ASN A 25 14.30 -7.16 5.57
CA ASN A 25 13.79 -7.87 4.38
C ASN A 25 13.71 -6.97 3.14
N ALA A 26 13.63 -5.65 3.35
CA ALA A 26 13.62 -4.66 2.28
C ALA A 26 15.02 -4.15 1.88
N GLY A 27 16.08 -4.61 2.57
CA GLY A 27 17.45 -4.19 2.31
C GLY A 27 17.81 -2.80 2.85
N TYR A 28 17.00 -2.24 3.74
CA TYR A 28 17.24 -0.89 4.31
C TYR A 28 17.98 -0.92 5.64
N GLU A 29 18.54 -2.06 6.00
CA GLU A 29 19.32 -2.19 7.22
C GLU A 29 20.82 -2.09 6.96
N SER A 30 21.49 -1.26 7.75
CA SER A 30 22.93 -1.17 7.80
C SER A 30 23.53 -2.11 8.86
N LYS A 31 24.87 -2.23 8.88
CA LYS A 31 25.64 -3.01 9.83
C LYS A 31 25.26 -2.68 11.29
N LEU A 32 25.22 -3.71 12.12
CA LEU A 32 25.10 -3.56 13.57
C LEU A 32 26.30 -2.79 14.16
N LYS A 33 26.00 -1.91 15.11
CA LYS A 33 27.00 -1.13 15.84
C LYS A 33 26.79 -1.33 17.33
N ASP A 34 27.89 -1.28 18.09
CA ASP A 34 27.87 -1.41 19.55
C ASP A 34 28.40 -0.12 20.19
N GLN A 35 27.59 0.54 21.03
CA GLN A 35 28.01 1.74 21.74
C GLN A 35 28.94 1.46 22.93
N GLY A 36 29.06 0.19 23.34
CA GLY A 36 29.86 -0.19 24.50
C GLY A 36 29.46 0.55 25.76
N ASN A 37 30.45 1.06 26.52
CA ASN A 37 30.23 1.77 27.78
C ASN A 37 30.04 3.29 27.59
N THR A 38 29.55 3.76 26.44
CA THR A 38 29.29 5.17 26.19
C THR A 38 27.82 5.53 26.46
N ASN A 39 27.52 6.82 26.62
CA ASN A 39 26.15 7.34 26.76
C ASN A 39 25.60 7.83 25.39
N LEU A 40 26.03 7.21 24.28
CA LEU A 40 25.76 7.70 22.93
C LEU A 40 24.55 7.07 22.22
N CYS A 41 23.65 6.38 22.92
CA CYS A 41 22.46 5.76 22.32
C CYS A 41 21.68 6.71 21.39
N TRP A 42 21.59 7.98 21.73
CA TRP A 42 20.94 9.03 20.94
C TRP A 42 21.62 9.27 19.59
N ALA A 43 22.96 9.21 19.53
CA ALA A 43 23.71 9.36 18.30
C ALA A 43 23.63 8.07 17.45
N TYR A 44 23.72 6.89 18.10
CA TYR A 44 23.59 5.59 17.42
C TYR A 44 22.21 5.42 16.78
N SER A 45 21.16 5.74 17.51
CA SER A 45 19.79 5.68 17.01
C SER A 45 19.58 6.59 15.80
N ALA A 46 20.06 7.84 15.88
CA ALA A 46 19.95 8.79 14.79
C ALA A 46 20.74 8.35 13.54
N MET A 47 21.96 7.81 13.72
CA MET A 47 22.76 7.32 12.59
C MET A 47 22.17 6.07 11.95
N ASN A 48 21.62 5.14 12.74
CA ASN A 48 20.93 3.97 12.20
C ASN A 48 19.69 4.38 11.37
N ALA A 49 18.89 5.35 11.85
CA ALA A 49 17.73 5.85 11.11
C ALA A 49 18.16 6.62 9.84
N SER A 50 19.27 7.35 9.90
CA SER A 50 19.85 8.03 8.74
C SER A 50 20.34 7.07 7.68
N GLU A 51 21.01 5.99 8.06
CA GLU A 51 21.48 4.92 7.17
C GLU A 51 20.31 4.26 6.45
N ALA A 52 19.24 3.92 7.19
CA ALA A 52 18.05 3.32 6.60
C ALA A 52 17.40 4.25 5.55
N SER A 53 17.35 5.55 5.82
CA SER A 53 16.82 6.54 4.87
C SER A 53 17.69 6.66 3.62
N ILE A 54 19.00 6.71 3.78
CA ILE A 54 19.96 6.79 2.67
C ILE A 54 19.86 5.56 1.77
N LEU A 55 19.77 4.36 2.35
CA LEU A 55 19.59 3.10 1.60
C LEU A 55 18.24 3.06 0.89
N LYS A 56 17.17 3.45 1.58
CA LYS A 56 15.82 3.46 1.02
C LYS A 56 15.68 4.42 -0.16
N ASP A 57 16.26 5.62 -0.07
CA ASP A 57 16.24 6.61 -1.15
C ASP A 57 17.24 6.29 -2.28
N GLY A 58 17.96 5.16 -2.19
CA GLY A 58 18.93 4.74 -3.21
C GLY A 58 20.12 5.71 -3.37
N LEU A 59 20.44 6.47 -2.32
CA LEU A 59 21.56 7.41 -2.34
C LEU A 59 22.91 6.70 -2.24
N ALA A 60 22.92 5.47 -1.72
CA ALA A 60 24.04 4.55 -1.65
C ALA A 60 23.56 3.09 -1.62
N ASP A 61 24.37 2.17 -2.16
CA ASP A 61 24.11 0.72 -2.08
C ASP A 61 24.47 0.15 -0.69
N SER A 62 25.34 0.80 0.02
CA SER A 62 25.71 0.50 1.39
C SER A 62 26.22 1.76 2.09
N VAL A 63 25.94 1.88 3.39
CA VAL A 63 26.36 3.02 4.21
C VAL A 63 26.62 2.58 5.64
N SER A 64 27.66 3.15 6.26
CA SER A 64 27.95 3.02 7.69
C SER A 64 28.40 4.37 8.23
N LEU A 65 27.54 5.04 8.98
CA LEU A 65 27.75 6.38 9.51
C LEU A 65 28.37 6.31 10.91
N ASN A 66 29.13 7.34 11.28
CA ASN A 66 29.91 7.41 12.51
C ASN A 66 29.14 8.11 13.64
N PRO A 67 28.55 7.42 14.63
CA PRO A 67 27.86 8.07 15.75
C PRO A 67 28.79 8.88 16.64
N THR A 68 30.04 8.44 16.77
CA THR A 68 31.05 9.13 17.58
C THR A 68 31.38 10.53 17.02
N SER A 69 31.33 10.68 15.69
CA SER A 69 31.51 11.98 15.03
C SER A 69 30.38 12.94 15.40
N ILE A 70 29.14 12.47 15.42
CA ILE A 70 28.00 13.30 15.86
C ILE A 70 28.17 13.77 17.30
N ALA A 71 28.58 12.87 18.21
CA ALA A 71 28.81 13.20 19.59
C ALA A 71 29.98 14.20 19.76
N TYR A 72 31.04 14.02 19.03
CA TYR A 72 32.18 14.93 19.02
C TYR A 72 31.80 16.35 18.56
N HIS A 73 31.14 16.44 17.39
CA HIS A 73 30.77 17.74 16.84
C HIS A 73 29.62 18.44 17.57
N ARG A 74 28.94 17.79 18.50
CA ARG A 74 28.07 18.49 19.47
C ARG A 74 28.82 19.52 20.30
N TYR A 75 30.10 19.29 20.59
CA TYR A 75 30.93 20.12 21.51
C TYR A 75 32.10 20.77 20.77
N ASN A 76 32.43 20.32 19.57
CA ASN A 76 33.65 20.70 18.85
C ASN A 76 33.31 20.97 17.39
N ARG A 77 32.48 21.99 17.15
CA ARG A 77 32.11 22.38 15.79
C ARG A 77 33.18 23.30 15.22
N GLU A 78 33.57 23.01 13.97
CA GLU A 78 34.46 23.89 13.20
C GLU A 78 33.73 25.18 12.78
N GLU A 79 34.49 26.20 12.37
CA GLU A 79 33.92 27.36 11.64
C GLU A 79 33.21 26.89 10.37
N ASP A 80 32.00 27.40 10.12
CA ASP A 80 31.28 27.06 8.89
C ASP A 80 31.91 27.68 7.64
N LEU A 81 31.61 27.08 6.45
CA LEU A 81 32.23 27.49 5.19
C LEU A 81 32.00 28.96 4.78
N LEU A 82 31.02 29.61 5.40
CA LEU A 82 30.65 31.00 5.16
C LEU A 82 31.07 31.94 6.29
N GLY A 83 31.65 31.40 7.40
CA GLY A 83 32.04 32.15 8.57
C GLY A 83 30.87 32.81 9.31
N ASN A 84 29.66 32.25 9.21
CA ASN A 84 28.52 32.69 10.00
C ASN A 84 28.63 32.23 11.45
N PHE A 85 29.19 31.05 11.68
CA PHE A 85 29.53 30.48 12.97
C PHE A 85 31.05 30.34 13.09
N LYS A 86 31.62 30.84 14.22
CA LYS A 86 33.09 30.89 14.45
C LYS A 86 33.67 29.61 15.01
N GLY A 87 32.86 28.60 15.15
CA GLY A 87 33.24 27.34 15.76
C GLY A 87 33.20 27.40 17.29
N GLU A 88 33.28 26.22 17.88
CA GLU A 88 33.37 26.04 19.34
C GLU A 88 34.21 24.81 19.66
N GLN A 89 34.85 24.81 20.81
CA GLN A 89 35.58 23.67 21.33
C GLN A 89 35.32 23.52 22.82
N SER A 90 35.28 22.31 23.31
CA SER A 90 35.03 21.99 24.72
C SER A 90 35.85 20.77 25.13
N ASP A 91 36.33 20.80 26.38
CA ASP A 91 36.98 19.67 27.06
C ASP A 91 35.98 18.64 27.62
N ALA A 92 34.69 18.74 27.29
CA ALA A 92 33.67 17.81 27.77
C ALA A 92 33.99 16.38 27.32
N ASP A 93 33.78 15.41 28.22
CA ASP A 93 33.82 14.00 27.86
C ASP A 93 32.57 13.67 27.01
N PHE A 94 32.67 13.92 25.70
CA PHE A 94 31.57 13.75 24.76
C PHE A 94 31.10 12.28 24.64
N LEU A 95 31.92 11.29 25.04
CA LEU A 95 31.53 9.88 25.02
C LEU A 95 30.58 9.53 26.17
N GLN A 96 30.68 10.27 27.30
CA GLN A 96 29.79 10.07 28.46
C GLN A 96 28.66 11.10 28.51
N ALA A 97 28.58 12.01 27.57
CA ALA A 97 27.58 13.05 27.55
C ALA A 97 26.21 12.53 27.05
N PHE A 98 25.18 12.74 27.86
CA PHE A 98 23.81 12.50 27.46
C PHE A 98 23.37 13.48 26.37
N GLY A 99 22.51 13.04 25.48
CA GLY A 99 21.94 13.84 24.41
C GLY A 99 20.53 13.37 24.04
N ASN A 100 20.00 13.98 23.02
CA ASN A 100 18.72 13.57 22.43
C ASN A 100 18.78 13.74 20.90
N VAL A 101 17.82 13.15 20.20
CA VAL A 101 17.78 13.15 18.75
C VAL A 101 17.49 14.54 18.16
N GLY A 102 16.82 15.42 18.90
CA GLY A 102 16.61 16.81 18.48
C GLY A 102 17.92 17.58 18.32
N ILE A 103 18.90 17.34 19.22
CA ILE A 103 20.27 17.88 19.10
C ILE A 103 20.93 17.38 17.80
N VAL A 104 20.77 16.09 17.49
CA VAL A 104 21.31 15.52 16.22
C VAL A 104 20.64 16.17 15.01
N ALA A 105 19.32 16.32 15.04
CA ALA A 105 18.58 16.98 13.98
C ALA A 105 19.07 18.42 13.75
N SER A 106 19.32 19.18 14.82
CA SER A 106 19.88 20.54 14.74
C SER A 106 21.27 20.52 14.14
N LEU A 107 22.18 19.68 14.66
CA LEU A 107 23.56 19.54 14.17
C LEU A 107 23.61 19.17 12.66
N LEU A 108 22.82 18.18 12.27
CA LEU A 108 22.74 17.74 10.86
C LEU A 108 22.11 18.79 9.94
N SER A 109 21.17 19.61 10.47
CA SER A 109 20.58 20.72 9.68
C SER A 109 21.58 21.82 9.37
N GLU A 110 22.64 21.94 10.18
CA GLU A 110 23.78 22.84 9.99
C GLU A 110 24.88 22.20 9.13
N TRP A 111 24.72 20.94 8.75
CA TRP A 111 25.63 20.10 7.96
C TRP A 111 26.91 19.67 8.72
N TYR A 112 26.88 19.62 10.03
CA TYR A 112 27.94 18.99 10.84
C TYR A 112 27.82 17.46 10.87
N GLY A 113 27.76 16.85 9.68
CA GLY A 113 27.63 15.41 9.45
C GLY A 113 26.45 15.10 8.50
N PRO A 114 26.14 13.80 8.32
CA PRO A 114 26.87 12.66 8.88
C PRO A 114 28.15 12.34 8.11
N VAL A 115 29.16 11.77 8.78
CA VAL A 115 30.36 11.21 8.13
C VAL A 115 30.35 9.68 8.22
N GLU A 116 31.04 9.01 7.29
CA GLU A 116 31.14 7.55 7.31
C GLU A 116 32.07 7.04 8.43
N GLU A 117 31.83 5.80 8.90
CA GLU A 117 32.54 5.18 10.03
C GLU A 117 34.04 5.01 9.79
N ASN A 118 34.47 4.85 8.52
CA ASN A 118 35.86 4.76 8.12
C ASN A 118 36.59 6.11 8.14
N ILE A 119 35.89 7.21 8.36
CA ILE A 119 36.42 8.56 8.49
C ILE A 119 36.65 8.86 9.95
N SER A 120 37.75 9.57 10.29
CA SER A 120 38.01 10.01 11.66
C SER A 120 36.82 10.80 12.21
N TYR A 121 36.42 10.51 13.44
CA TYR A 121 35.31 11.23 14.12
C TYR A 121 35.59 12.72 14.30
N LYS A 122 36.84 13.14 14.21
CA LYS A 122 37.30 14.55 14.26
C LYS A 122 37.39 15.21 12.90
N ALA A 123 37.17 14.46 11.79
CA ALA A 123 37.27 15.02 10.47
C ALA A 123 36.17 16.07 10.24
N ASN A 124 36.55 17.20 9.66
CA ASN A 124 35.60 18.27 9.34
C ASN A 124 34.47 17.77 8.41
N PRO A 125 33.21 17.79 8.85
CA PRO A 125 32.10 17.23 8.10
C PRO A 125 31.81 17.95 6.79
N PHE A 126 32.11 19.24 6.68
CA PHE A 126 31.88 20.01 5.45
C PHE A 126 32.65 19.47 4.23
N TYR A 127 33.77 18.79 4.48
CA TYR A 127 34.61 18.20 3.42
C TYR A 127 34.50 16.67 3.35
N ASN A 128 33.94 16.02 4.36
CA ASN A 128 33.97 14.56 4.49
C ASN A 128 32.58 13.91 4.52
N SER A 129 31.51 14.70 4.56
CA SER A 129 30.15 14.17 4.48
C SER A 129 29.74 13.93 3.02
N LYS A 130 29.23 12.75 2.72
CA LYS A 130 28.66 12.41 1.41
C LYS A 130 27.18 12.75 1.30
N PHE A 131 26.53 13.09 2.41
CA PHE A 131 25.10 13.33 2.48
C PHE A 131 24.82 14.61 3.28
N LYS A 132 23.82 15.37 2.84
CA LYS A 132 23.34 16.57 3.52
C LYS A 132 21.89 16.39 3.91
N LEU A 133 21.58 16.65 5.18
CA LEU A 133 20.21 16.59 5.68
C LEU A 133 19.37 17.64 4.97
N THR A 134 18.22 17.23 4.46
CA THR A 134 17.20 18.14 3.89
C THR A 134 15.96 18.22 4.76
N ASP A 135 15.52 17.11 5.33
CA ASP A 135 14.31 17.10 6.12
C ASP A 135 14.44 16.22 7.36
N THR A 136 13.73 16.61 8.41
CA THR A 136 13.38 15.72 9.50
C THR A 136 11.87 15.68 9.67
N LEU A 137 11.35 14.49 9.95
CA LEU A 137 9.99 14.29 10.41
C LEU A 137 10.03 14.13 11.91
N GLU A 138 9.23 14.89 12.65
CA GLU A 138 9.09 14.73 14.10
C GLU A 138 7.67 14.29 14.43
N ILE A 139 7.53 13.17 15.16
CA ILE A 139 6.26 12.65 15.66
C ILE A 139 6.26 12.86 17.17
N SER A 140 5.48 13.85 17.65
CA SER A 140 5.38 14.18 19.09
C SER A 140 4.09 13.64 19.70
N ASN A 141 4.11 13.40 21.03
CA ASN A 141 2.94 12.88 21.75
C ASN A 141 1.76 13.84 21.83
N SER A 142 2.01 15.15 21.75
CA SER A 142 0.98 16.17 22.00
C SER A 142 -0.07 16.30 20.90
N SER A 143 0.14 15.66 19.74
CA SER A 143 -0.69 15.86 18.55
C SER A 143 -1.45 14.62 18.09
N TYR A 144 -1.18 13.47 18.68
CA TYR A 144 -1.76 12.17 18.27
C TYR A 144 -2.39 11.43 19.45
N THR A 145 -3.48 10.72 19.17
CA THR A 145 -3.89 9.58 20.02
C THR A 145 -2.84 8.49 19.94
N LYS A 146 -2.87 7.51 20.85
CA LYS A 146 -1.93 6.38 20.83
C LYS A 146 -1.97 5.62 19.50
N GLU A 147 -3.17 5.35 18.97
CA GLU A 147 -3.35 4.63 17.70
C GLU A 147 -2.85 5.44 16.50
N GLU A 148 -3.20 6.72 16.43
CA GLU A 148 -2.71 7.62 15.39
C GLU A 148 -1.18 7.70 15.39
N LYS A 149 -0.56 7.76 16.57
CA LYS A 149 0.90 7.76 16.70
C LYS A 149 1.53 6.45 16.22
N ILE A 150 0.95 5.29 16.58
CA ILE A 150 1.40 3.99 16.08
C ILE A 150 1.35 3.97 14.55
N ASN A 151 0.24 4.39 13.96
CA ASN A 151 0.07 4.41 12.51
C ASN A 151 1.03 5.42 11.83
N ALA A 152 1.23 6.59 12.42
CA ALA A 152 2.19 7.58 11.90
C ALA A 152 3.63 7.07 11.95
N ILE A 153 4.03 6.37 13.00
CA ILE A 153 5.36 5.75 13.10
C ILE A 153 5.50 4.60 12.08
N LYS A 154 4.50 3.74 11.92
CA LYS A 154 4.50 2.68 10.90
C LYS A 154 4.66 3.27 9.49
N GLN A 155 3.89 4.31 9.19
CA GLN A 155 4.00 4.99 7.89
C GLN A 155 5.40 5.63 7.72
N ALA A 156 5.93 6.27 8.76
CA ALA A 156 7.28 6.84 8.71
C ALA A 156 8.38 5.78 8.51
N ILE A 157 8.24 4.58 9.08
CA ILE A 157 9.17 3.46 8.81
C ILE A 157 9.07 3.04 7.33
N LEU A 158 7.85 2.95 6.77
CA LEU A 158 7.66 2.64 5.36
C LEU A 158 8.24 3.72 4.45
N ASP A 159 8.11 5.01 4.80
CA ASP A 159 8.49 6.13 3.94
C ASP A 159 9.97 6.48 4.06
N TYR A 160 10.58 6.31 5.24
CA TYR A 160 11.95 6.73 5.54
C TYR A 160 12.90 5.57 5.89
N GLY A 161 12.42 4.33 5.93
CA GLY A 161 13.21 3.14 6.25
C GLY A 161 13.31 2.82 7.72
N ALA A 162 13.44 3.81 8.60
CA ALA A 162 13.48 3.64 10.06
C ALA A 162 13.14 4.95 10.80
N VAL A 163 12.80 4.82 12.08
CA VAL A 163 12.44 5.93 12.98
C VAL A 163 13.20 5.79 14.29
N THR A 164 13.77 6.87 14.80
CA THR A 164 14.32 6.89 16.16
C THR A 164 13.20 6.86 17.19
N PHE A 165 13.47 6.27 18.34
CA PHE A 165 12.51 6.18 19.43
C PHE A 165 13.23 6.15 20.78
N SER A 166 12.71 6.81 21.79
CA SER A 166 13.25 6.76 23.14
C SER A 166 12.26 6.12 24.09
N TYR A 167 12.74 5.31 25.00
CA TYR A 167 11.94 4.61 25.99
C TYR A 167 12.71 4.49 27.32
N TYR A 168 12.01 4.10 28.37
CA TYR A 168 12.64 3.82 29.66
C TYR A 168 13.22 2.41 29.67
N ASN A 169 14.53 2.27 29.82
CA ASN A 169 15.24 1.00 29.87
C ASN A 169 15.74 0.74 31.31
N ALA A 170 15.21 -0.30 31.94
CA ALA A 170 15.66 -0.76 33.24
C ALA A 170 16.11 -2.22 33.23
N ARG A 171 15.45 -3.07 32.38
CA ARG A 171 15.69 -4.51 32.31
C ARG A 171 15.23 -5.05 30.97
N GLU A 172 15.88 -4.63 29.92
CA GLU A 172 15.55 -4.98 28.54
C GLU A 172 15.57 -6.48 28.30
N THR A 173 14.54 -6.98 27.63
CA THR A 173 14.36 -8.38 27.26
C THR A 173 13.92 -8.47 25.80
N TYR A 174 13.89 -9.71 25.23
CA TYR A 174 13.50 -9.90 23.82
C TYR A 174 12.07 -9.41 23.49
N TYR A 175 11.13 -9.49 24.44
CA TYR A 175 9.82 -8.84 24.38
C TYR A 175 9.68 -7.92 25.58
N TYR A 176 9.84 -6.63 25.39
CA TYR A 176 9.96 -5.67 26.48
C TYR A 176 8.77 -4.70 26.57
N ASN A 177 8.22 -4.54 27.79
CA ASN A 177 7.21 -3.53 28.09
C ASN A 177 7.67 -2.58 29.21
N PRO A 178 8.32 -1.47 28.87
CA PRO A 178 8.81 -0.51 29.88
C PRO A 178 7.70 0.15 30.70
N LYS A 179 6.45 0.17 30.23
CA LYS A 179 5.33 0.77 30.96
C LYS A 179 5.03 0.07 32.29
N ASN A 180 5.25 -1.24 32.33
CA ASN A 180 5.02 -2.04 33.54
C ASN A 180 6.32 -2.25 34.36
N GLU A 181 7.41 -1.57 34.01
CA GLU A 181 8.67 -1.69 34.72
C GLU A 181 8.58 -1.05 36.11
N THR A 182 8.96 -1.81 37.12
CA THR A 182 8.98 -1.39 38.52
C THR A 182 10.41 -1.05 39.04
N ASN A 183 11.43 -1.37 38.24
CA ASN A 183 12.81 -1.06 38.57
C ASN A 183 13.08 0.46 38.39
N THR A 184 13.35 1.15 39.47
CA THR A 184 13.61 2.61 39.49
C THR A 184 15.02 3.00 39.03
N ASN A 185 15.91 2.04 38.77
CA ASN A 185 17.28 2.28 38.34
C ASN A 185 17.42 2.40 36.80
N GLY A 186 16.31 2.39 36.05
CA GLY A 186 16.33 2.54 34.61
C GLY A 186 16.66 3.97 34.18
N VAL A 187 17.07 4.07 32.92
CA VAL A 187 17.44 5.33 32.26
C VAL A 187 16.73 5.44 30.90
N ALA A 188 16.61 6.67 30.42
CA ALA A 188 16.14 6.86 29.03
C ALA A 188 17.15 6.27 28.06
N HIS A 189 16.66 5.44 27.14
CA HIS A 189 17.45 4.82 26.07
C HIS A 189 16.84 5.17 24.72
N ALA A 190 17.70 5.55 23.78
CA ALA A 190 17.29 5.80 22.40
C ALA A 190 17.66 4.63 21.50
N CYS A 191 16.73 4.16 20.70
CA CYS A 191 16.89 3.05 19.77
C CYS A 191 16.26 3.38 18.41
N THR A 192 16.35 2.44 17.46
CA THR A 192 15.83 2.60 16.12
C THR A 192 14.73 1.57 15.86
N LEU A 193 13.54 2.05 15.52
CA LEU A 193 12.43 1.22 15.06
C LEU A 193 12.63 0.95 13.58
N ILE A 194 12.77 -0.34 13.23
CA ILE A 194 13.00 -0.81 11.86
C ILE A 194 11.84 -1.65 11.33
N GLY A 195 10.78 -1.81 12.12
CA GLY A 195 9.61 -2.59 11.74
C GLY A 195 8.64 -2.77 12.89
N TRP A 196 7.71 -3.68 12.70
CA TRP A 196 6.69 -4.05 13.69
C TRP A 196 6.08 -5.42 13.38
N ASP A 197 5.39 -5.99 14.37
CA ASP A 197 4.52 -7.16 14.22
C ASP A 197 3.29 -7.02 15.11
N ASP A 198 2.10 -6.89 14.51
CA ASP A 198 0.82 -6.74 15.20
C ASP A 198 0.32 -8.06 15.81
N ASN A 199 0.90 -9.20 15.42
CA ASN A 199 0.46 -10.54 15.85
C ASN A 199 1.12 -10.97 17.17
N ILE A 200 2.10 -10.24 17.69
CA ILE A 200 2.72 -10.58 18.97
C ILE A 200 1.69 -10.48 20.09
N ALA A 201 1.45 -11.59 20.77
CA ALA A 201 0.49 -11.60 21.88
C ALA A 201 0.91 -10.63 22.99
N SER A 202 -0.03 -9.87 23.50
CA SER A 202 0.20 -8.91 24.61
C SER A 202 0.82 -9.56 25.84
N SER A 203 0.48 -10.84 26.12
CA SER A 203 1.04 -11.64 27.21
C SER A 203 2.52 -12.00 27.04
N SER A 204 3.09 -11.87 25.84
CA SER A 204 4.50 -12.18 25.59
C SER A 204 5.44 -11.12 26.17
N PHE A 205 4.96 -9.91 26.37
CA PHE A 205 5.79 -8.80 26.81
C PHE A 205 6.09 -8.84 28.31
N PHE A 206 7.34 -8.53 28.68
CA PHE A 206 7.80 -8.49 30.05
C PHE A 206 8.34 -7.07 30.42
N PRO A 207 8.09 -6.61 31.67
CA PRO A 207 7.28 -7.24 32.69
C PRO A 207 5.78 -7.06 32.49
N GLY A 208 4.98 -8.01 33.00
CA GLY A 208 3.54 -7.88 33.22
C GLY A 208 2.62 -7.83 32.01
N GLY A 209 3.10 -8.22 30.81
CA GLY A 209 2.33 -8.15 29.58
C GLY A 209 2.19 -6.72 29.03
N ALA A 210 1.41 -6.56 27.97
CA ALA A 210 1.07 -5.27 27.37
C ALA A 210 -0.47 -5.09 27.32
N SER A 211 -0.95 -3.85 27.12
CA SER A 211 -2.39 -3.55 27.06
C SER A 211 -3.04 -3.98 25.74
N GLN A 212 -2.26 -4.25 24.73
CA GLN A 212 -2.69 -4.67 23.40
C GLN A 212 -1.64 -5.57 22.74
N ASN A 213 -2.05 -6.34 21.74
CA ASN A 213 -1.13 -7.10 20.90
C ASN A 213 -0.26 -6.17 20.06
N GLY A 214 0.89 -6.71 19.64
CA GLY A 214 1.83 -6.06 18.73
C GLY A 214 2.93 -5.27 19.41
N GLY A 215 4.00 -5.09 18.65
CA GLY A 215 5.18 -4.36 19.13
C GLY A 215 6.09 -3.95 17.98
N TRP A 216 6.97 -3.00 18.31
CA TRP A 216 7.98 -2.48 17.42
C TRP A 216 9.16 -3.44 17.32
N LEU A 217 9.64 -3.71 16.12
CA LEU A 217 10.94 -4.35 15.91
C LEU A 217 12.03 -3.28 16.06
N VAL A 218 12.87 -3.45 17.06
CA VAL A 218 13.91 -2.51 17.44
C VAL A 218 15.27 -3.01 16.99
N LYS A 219 16.06 -2.13 16.38
CA LYS A 219 17.50 -2.24 16.23
C LYS A 219 18.16 -1.49 17.37
N ASN A 220 18.85 -2.21 18.22
CA ASN A 220 19.54 -1.69 19.41
C ASN A 220 20.96 -1.22 19.07
N SER A 221 21.58 -0.51 19.99
CA SER A 221 22.99 -0.13 19.96
C SER A 221 23.86 -0.97 20.89
N TYR A 222 23.40 -2.18 21.30
CA TYR A 222 24.15 -3.15 22.08
C TYR A 222 24.19 -4.51 21.36
N SER A 223 25.38 -5.07 21.23
CA SER A 223 25.57 -6.39 20.57
C SER A 223 25.02 -7.56 21.40
N SER A 224 24.84 -7.40 22.71
CA SER A 224 24.27 -8.41 23.61
C SER A 224 22.79 -8.69 23.35
N LEU A 225 22.04 -7.70 22.88
CA LEU A 225 20.64 -7.79 22.46
C LEU A 225 20.42 -6.89 21.24
N PRO A 226 20.91 -7.30 20.05
CA PRO A 226 20.94 -6.41 18.89
C PRO A 226 19.56 -6.10 18.33
N TYR A 227 18.60 -7.01 18.51
CA TYR A 227 17.21 -6.86 18.12
C TYR A 227 16.28 -7.39 19.20
N PHE A 228 15.17 -6.67 19.41
CA PHE A 228 14.11 -7.08 20.32
C PHE A 228 12.78 -6.45 19.90
N TYR A 229 11.71 -6.88 20.53
CA TYR A 229 10.40 -6.28 20.35
C TYR A 229 10.00 -5.41 21.55
N LEU A 230 9.66 -4.17 21.26
CA LEU A 230 9.19 -3.18 22.22
C LEU A 230 7.68 -3.04 22.11
N SER A 231 6.94 -3.20 23.22
CA SER A 231 5.47 -3.14 23.18
C SER A 231 4.96 -1.77 22.70
N TYR A 232 3.78 -1.74 22.08
CA TYR A 232 3.10 -0.49 21.71
C TYR A 232 2.64 0.34 22.94
N ASP A 233 2.74 -0.19 24.14
CA ASP A 233 2.52 0.57 25.37
C ASP A 233 3.68 1.53 25.69
N SER A 234 4.82 1.33 25.07
CA SER A 234 5.97 2.19 25.21
C SER A 234 5.64 3.56 24.64
N ASP A 235 5.94 4.58 25.41
CA ASP A 235 5.71 5.96 25.02
C ASP A 235 7.04 6.71 24.86
N SER A 236 7.13 7.50 23.80
CA SER A 236 8.24 8.41 23.55
C SER A 236 7.69 9.79 23.31
N SER A 237 8.29 10.78 23.95
CA SER A 237 7.93 12.18 23.71
C SER A 237 8.20 12.61 22.27
N GLN A 238 9.22 12.02 21.65
CA GLN A 238 9.67 12.37 20.30
C GLN A 238 10.16 11.12 19.55
N ALA A 239 9.76 11.02 18.29
CA ALA A 239 10.30 10.08 17.32
C ALA A 239 10.69 10.86 16.06
N TYR A 240 11.83 10.53 15.45
CA TYR A 240 12.36 11.25 14.29
C TYR A 240 12.64 10.29 13.14
N ALA A 241 12.33 10.75 11.92
CA ALA A 241 12.89 10.23 10.69
C ALA A 241 13.70 11.32 9.98
N PHE A 242 14.61 10.92 9.10
CA PHE A 242 15.56 11.80 8.43
C PHE A 242 15.48 11.64 6.93
N LYS A 243 15.74 12.70 6.17
CA LYS A 243 15.87 12.65 4.71
C LYS A 243 17.11 13.40 4.26
N TYR A 244 17.74 12.86 3.21
CA TYR A 244 19.02 13.35 2.74
C TYR A 244 19.01 13.61 1.23
N LYS A 245 19.99 14.40 0.80
CA LYS A 245 20.50 14.45 -0.58
C LYS A 245 22.00 14.16 -0.56
N LYS A 246 22.57 13.77 -1.71
CA LYS A 246 24.02 13.70 -1.87
C LYS A 246 24.66 15.07 -1.63
N SER A 247 25.89 15.09 -1.20
CA SER A 247 26.60 16.34 -0.79
C SER A 247 26.76 17.35 -1.93
N ASP A 248 26.70 16.92 -3.18
CA ASP A 248 26.77 17.78 -4.39
C ASP A 248 25.46 18.49 -4.74
N ALA A 249 24.35 18.20 -4.02
CA ALA A 249 23.09 18.88 -4.25
C ALA A 249 23.15 20.38 -3.94
N PHE A 250 23.94 20.75 -2.95
CA PHE A 250 24.14 22.12 -2.52
C PHE A 250 25.58 22.32 -2.06
N ASP A 251 26.13 23.54 -2.22
CA ASP A 251 27.51 23.85 -1.82
C ASP A 251 27.57 24.56 -0.47
N TYR A 252 26.62 25.47 -0.18
CA TYR A 252 26.63 26.31 1.02
C TYR A 252 25.30 26.35 1.71
N ASN A 253 25.34 26.51 3.04
CA ASN A 253 24.22 26.66 3.96
C ASN A 253 24.35 27.97 4.74
N TYR A 254 23.48 28.93 4.48
CA TYR A 254 23.39 30.16 5.22
C TYR A 254 22.45 29.98 6.41
N PHE A 255 22.90 30.25 7.63
CA PHE A 255 22.11 30.18 8.84
C PHE A 255 22.67 31.06 9.95
N TYR A 256 21.85 31.37 10.97
CA TYR A 256 22.24 32.10 12.16
C TYR A 256 21.89 31.35 13.46
N ASP A 257 21.06 30.32 13.37
CA ASP A 257 20.53 29.53 14.47
C ASP A 257 21.49 28.42 14.94
N ASN A 258 22.72 28.70 15.12
CA ASN A 258 23.80 27.77 15.46
C ASN A 258 23.72 27.18 16.90
N SER A 259 22.63 27.41 17.62
CA SER A 259 22.31 26.71 18.87
C SER A 259 21.71 25.33 18.57
N LEU A 260 22.24 24.28 19.18
CA LEU A 260 21.72 22.92 19.07
C LEU A 260 20.49 22.68 19.95
N ASP A 261 20.21 23.57 20.89
CA ASP A 261 19.05 23.53 21.77
C ASP A 261 17.94 24.46 21.24
N ASP A 262 16.73 23.95 21.12
CA ASP A 262 15.53 24.69 20.72
C ASP A 262 14.49 24.85 21.84
N SER A 263 14.90 24.58 23.12
CA SER A 263 14.02 24.66 24.30
C SER A 263 13.31 26.00 24.44
N ILE A 264 13.91 27.10 23.95
CA ILE A 264 13.29 28.43 23.93
C ILE A 264 12.19 28.60 22.87
N SER A 265 12.05 27.69 21.94
CA SER A 265 11.03 27.77 20.84
C SER A 265 9.61 27.82 21.41
N SER A 266 9.35 27.17 22.53
CA SER A 266 8.05 27.22 23.21
C SER A 266 7.75 28.56 23.90
N LEU A 267 8.76 29.40 24.13
CA LEU A 267 8.62 30.71 24.80
C LEU A 267 8.13 31.79 23.79
N TYR A 268 8.39 31.61 22.50
CA TYR A 268 8.09 32.59 21.47
C TYR A 268 7.36 31.92 20.29
N ALA A 269 6.08 32.15 20.19
CA ALA A 269 5.28 31.65 19.06
C ALA A 269 5.51 32.54 17.81
N VAL A 270 6.66 32.40 17.17
CA VAL A 270 7.05 33.19 16.01
C VAL A 270 6.38 32.63 14.75
N LYS A 271 5.47 33.40 14.13
CA LYS A 271 4.77 33.01 12.92
C LYS A 271 5.36 33.63 11.65
N ASN A 272 5.91 34.86 11.77
CA ASN A 272 6.51 35.56 10.65
C ASN A 272 7.91 35.97 11.06
N ALA A 273 8.90 35.45 10.35
CA ALA A 273 10.30 35.72 10.62
C ALA A 273 11.10 35.90 9.34
N ALA A 274 12.24 36.53 9.45
CA ALA A 274 13.19 36.69 8.36
C ALA A 274 14.63 36.63 8.84
N ASN A 275 15.50 36.12 7.98
CA ASN A 275 16.94 36.30 8.06
C ASN A 275 17.41 37.06 6.82
N ILE A 276 18.28 38.06 7.01
CA ILE A 276 19.02 38.74 5.94
C ILE A 276 20.43 38.17 5.91
N PHE A 277 20.85 37.67 4.76
CA PHE A 277 22.18 37.09 4.56
C PHE A 277 23.01 37.94 3.59
N GLU A 278 24.29 38.07 3.88
CA GLU A 278 25.28 38.61 2.95
C GLU A 278 25.76 37.52 2.02
N VAL A 279 25.76 37.76 0.73
CA VAL A 279 26.31 36.82 -0.28
C VAL A 279 27.82 36.81 -0.19
N LYS A 280 28.41 35.73 0.34
CA LYS A 280 29.85 35.63 0.64
C LYS A 280 30.67 34.89 -0.41
N LYS A 281 30.05 34.29 -1.41
CA LYS A 281 30.72 33.58 -2.49
C LYS A 281 30.21 34.08 -3.84
N SER A 282 31.07 34.07 -4.86
CA SER A 282 30.70 34.43 -6.24
C SER A 282 29.82 33.34 -6.89
N ASN A 283 29.09 33.70 -7.92
CA ASN A 283 28.30 32.78 -8.75
C ASN A 283 27.31 31.91 -7.99
N GLN A 284 26.74 32.41 -6.90
CA GLN A 284 25.76 31.65 -6.13
C GLN A 284 24.36 31.75 -6.71
N VAL A 285 23.62 30.65 -6.59
CA VAL A 285 22.17 30.60 -6.75
C VAL A 285 21.54 29.99 -5.50
N LEU A 286 20.43 30.56 -5.04
CA LEU A 286 19.62 30.00 -3.95
C LEU A 286 18.70 28.94 -4.54
N LYS A 287 18.79 27.69 -4.05
CA LYS A 287 18.04 26.52 -4.55
C LYS A 287 16.95 26.06 -3.60
N ALA A 288 17.11 26.27 -2.30
CA ALA A 288 16.14 25.82 -1.32
C ALA A 288 16.18 26.64 -0.04
N VAL A 289 15.08 26.65 0.70
CA VAL A 289 14.94 27.19 2.04
C VAL A 289 14.59 26.07 3.00
N ASN A 290 15.38 25.90 4.06
CA ASN A 290 15.09 24.94 5.12
C ASN A 290 14.59 25.68 6.37
N ILE A 291 13.54 25.15 7.00
CA ILE A 291 12.81 25.84 8.07
C ILE A 291 12.56 24.87 9.21
N GLY A 292 12.89 25.24 10.43
CA GLY A 292 12.47 24.53 11.64
C GLY A 292 11.02 24.87 11.99
N LEU A 293 10.12 23.89 11.97
CA LEU A 293 8.68 24.03 12.22
C LEU A 293 8.23 23.22 13.42
N SER A 294 7.22 23.74 14.15
CA SER A 294 6.68 23.09 15.35
C SER A 294 5.37 22.33 15.12
N GLY A 295 4.66 22.57 14.02
CA GLY A 295 3.30 22.10 13.82
C GLY A 295 3.10 21.22 12.58
N PHE A 296 1.97 20.50 12.60
CA PHE A 296 1.50 19.66 11.50
C PHE A 296 0.69 20.46 10.50
N ASN A 297 0.66 20.00 9.25
CA ASN A 297 -0.14 20.58 8.15
C ASN A 297 0.01 22.12 8.11
N THR A 298 1.25 22.56 8.25
CA THR A 298 1.60 23.98 8.31
C THR A 298 1.54 24.57 6.92
N ASN A 299 0.63 25.51 6.70
CA ASN A 299 0.71 26.34 5.50
C ASN A 299 1.88 27.32 5.67
N CYS A 300 2.92 27.11 4.88
CA CYS A 300 4.16 27.86 4.94
C CYS A 300 4.36 28.64 3.63
N LYS A 301 4.57 29.93 3.74
CA LYS A 301 4.87 30.83 2.65
C LYS A 301 6.29 31.36 2.79
N ILE A 302 7.08 31.23 1.74
CA ILE A 302 8.43 31.83 1.66
C ILE A 302 8.43 32.99 0.67
N LYS A 303 9.19 34.03 0.97
CA LYS A 303 9.47 35.17 0.06
C LYS A 303 10.95 35.46 0.06
N ILE A 304 11.52 35.67 -1.12
CA ILE A 304 12.95 35.99 -1.30
C ILE A 304 13.04 37.40 -1.88
N TYR A 305 13.74 38.27 -1.17
CA TYR A 305 14.10 39.60 -1.66
C TYR A 305 15.60 39.63 -1.89
N THR A 306 16.03 40.19 -3.01
CA THR A 306 17.43 40.46 -3.33
C THR A 306 17.71 41.95 -3.36
N ASN A 307 18.99 42.32 -3.43
CA ASN A 307 19.44 43.72 -3.48
C ASN A 307 18.89 44.55 -2.30
N ILE A 308 18.95 43.97 -1.11
CA ILE A 308 18.61 44.69 0.13
C ILE A 308 19.61 45.82 0.32
N SER A 309 19.14 47.06 0.26
CA SER A 309 19.99 48.25 0.40
C SER A 309 20.06 48.77 1.87
N ASP A 310 19.02 48.46 2.65
CA ASP A 310 18.95 48.76 4.08
C ASP A 310 18.64 47.49 4.89
N THR A 311 19.62 47.01 5.60
CA THR A 311 19.53 45.78 6.42
C THR A 311 18.72 45.93 7.70
N SER A 312 18.11 47.09 7.94
CA SER A 312 17.15 47.28 9.05
C SER A 312 15.76 46.73 8.73
N ASN A 313 15.47 46.44 7.46
CA ASN A 313 14.18 45.94 6.97
C ASN A 313 14.35 44.82 5.93
N PRO A 314 13.88 43.60 6.21
CA PRO A 314 14.04 42.46 5.29
C PRO A 314 13.24 42.55 3.98
N THR A 315 12.35 43.54 3.85
CA THR A 315 11.59 43.80 2.60
C THR A 315 12.14 44.97 1.80
N ASN A 316 13.26 45.59 2.24
CA ASN A 316 13.88 46.69 1.52
C ASN A 316 14.79 46.18 0.39
N GLY A 317 14.16 45.63 -0.64
CA GLY A 317 14.82 45.07 -1.82
C GLY A 317 13.82 44.70 -2.89
N THR A 318 14.23 43.92 -3.86
CA THR A 318 13.37 43.40 -4.95
C THR A 318 12.85 42.03 -4.58
N LEU A 319 11.51 41.85 -4.51
CA LEU A 319 10.89 40.53 -4.40
C LEU A 319 11.13 39.76 -5.71
N VAL A 320 11.84 38.63 -5.65
CA VAL A 320 12.21 37.83 -6.83
C VAL A 320 11.59 36.45 -6.82
N TYR A 321 11.12 35.98 -5.67
CA TYR A 321 10.48 34.67 -5.55
C TYR A 321 9.49 34.62 -4.40
N GLU A 322 8.36 33.97 -4.61
CA GLU A 322 7.35 33.68 -3.60
C GLU A 322 6.77 32.29 -3.85
N LYS A 323 6.66 31.46 -2.81
CA LYS A 323 6.03 30.12 -2.87
C LYS A 323 5.28 29.85 -1.59
N GLU A 324 4.11 29.21 -1.74
CA GLU A 324 3.29 28.74 -0.63
C GLU A 324 3.14 27.23 -0.74
N GLN A 325 3.35 26.50 0.37
CA GLN A 325 3.31 25.05 0.40
C GLN A 325 2.79 24.57 1.76
N ILE A 326 2.00 23.51 1.76
CA ILE A 326 1.61 22.82 2.99
C ILE A 326 2.72 21.83 3.34
N LEU A 327 3.20 21.90 4.57
CA LEU A 327 4.22 21.01 5.14
C LEU A 327 3.55 20.14 6.21
N ASP A 328 3.52 18.85 5.97
CA ASP A 328 2.67 17.91 6.71
C ASP A 328 3.11 17.72 8.17
N PHE A 329 4.42 17.74 8.43
CA PHE A 329 4.99 17.37 9.74
C PHE A 329 5.90 18.46 10.29
N PRO A 330 6.03 18.56 11.64
CA PRO A 330 7.06 19.37 12.29
C PRO A 330 8.46 18.79 12.06
N GLY A 331 9.47 19.57 12.36
CA GLY A 331 10.88 19.29 12.17
C GLY A 331 11.54 20.29 11.24
N TYR A 332 12.71 19.97 10.71
CA TYR A 332 13.36 20.73 9.66
C TYR A 332 12.77 20.33 8.32
N ARG A 333 12.23 21.31 7.58
CA ARG A 333 11.50 21.08 6.31
C ARG A 333 12.10 21.93 5.22
N THR A 334 12.37 21.32 4.05
CA THR A 334 12.95 22.02 2.92
C THR A 334 11.92 22.36 1.87
N ILE A 335 11.85 23.63 1.49
CA ILE A 335 11.07 24.12 0.35
C ILE A 335 12.05 24.38 -0.79
N TYR A 336 11.96 23.60 -1.86
CA TYR A 336 12.78 23.79 -3.05
C TYR A 336 12.25 24.94 -3.89
N ILE A 337 13.15 25.73 -4.43
CA ILE A 337 12.89 26.87 -5.29
C ILE A 337 12.83 26.36 -6.73
N ASP A 338 11.71 26.57 -7.40
CA ASP A 338 11.46 26.04 -8.74
C ASP A 338 12.46 26.55 -9.78
N GLU A 339 12.75 27.87 -9.71
CA GLU A 339 13.78 28.52 -10.52
C GLU A 339 14.84 29.14 -9.59
N PRO A 340 16.08 28.65 -9.59
CA PRO A 340 17.12 29.13 -8.70
C PRO A 340 17.32 30.65 -8.76
N VAL A 341 17.32 31.30 -7.61
CA VAL A 341 17.49 32.75 -7.52
C VAL A 341 18.97 33.13 -7.56
N LYS A 342 19.37 33.92 -8.56
CA LYS A 342 20.73 34.42 -8.69
C LYS A 342 21.10 35.38 -7.54
N LEU A 343 22.25 35.19 -6.94
CA LEU A 343 22.77 36.01 -5.83
C LEU A 343 24.09 36.70 -6.27
N THR A 344 24.21 37.96 -5.95
CA THR A 344 25.41 38.77 -6.31
C THR A 344 26.35 38.91 -5.12
N LEU A 345 27.61 38.57 -5.26
CA LEU A 345 28.62 38.67 -4.20
C LEU A 345 28.63 40.08 -3.57
N GLY A 346 28.68 40.13 -2.23
CA GLY A 346 28.72 41.34 -1.44
C GLY A 346 27.39 42.10 -1.33
N THR A 347 26.31 41.59 -1.93
CA THR A 347 24.96 42.10 -1.74
C THR A 347 24.24 41.34 -0.62
N TYR A 348 23.11 41.88 -0.16
CA TYR A 348 22.26 41.24 0.83
C TYR A 348 20.98 40.72 0.18
N TYR A 349 20.53 39.57 0.65
CA TYR A 349 19.21 39.00 0.33
C TYR A 349 18.50 38.58 1.61
N SER A 350 17.19 38.57 1.60
CA SER A 350 16.40 38.07 2.72
C SER A 350 15.58 36.86 2.35
N VAL A 351 15.45 35.98 3.33
CA VAL A 351 14.50 34.87 3.34
C VAL A 351 13.45 35.16 4.40
N ILE A 352 12.23 35.40 3.95
CA ILE A 352 11.05 35.63 4.81
C ILE A 352 10.24 34.36 4.83
N VAL A 353 9.79 33.96 6.03
CA VAL A 353 8.93 32.80 6.26
C VAL A 353 7.70 33.25 7.05
N GLU A 354 6.54 32.90 6.51
CA GLU A 354 5.22 33.12 7.13
C GLU A 354 4.54 31.78 7.33
N VAL A 355 4.07 31.47 8.56
CA VAL A 355 3.37 30.22 8.88
C VAL A 355 2.01 30.52 9.48
N ASN A 356 1.01 29.69 9.11
CA ASN A 356 -0.36 29.82 9.56
C ASN A 356 -0.79 28.64 10.45
N GLY A 357 -1.95 28.76 11.07
CA GLY A 357 -2.52 27.71 11.92
C GLY A 357 -1.90 27.66 13.31
N ASN A 358 -1.77 26.46 13.85
CA ASN A 358 -1.21 26.21 15.20
C ASN A 358 0.31 26.00 15.20
N SER A 359 0.96 26.20 14.05
CA SER A 359 2.42 26.06 13.90
C SER A 359 3.13 27.41 14.19
N PHE A 360 4.40 27.29 14.51
CA PHE A 360 5.33 28.41 14.58
C PHE A 360 6.71 28.02 14.08
N ILE A 361 7.50 29.02 13.70
CA ILE A 361 8.89 28.86 13.31
C ILE A 361 9.71 28.65 14.57
N ARG A 362 10.49 27.56 14.63
CA ARG A 362 11.41 27.28 15.74
C ARG A 362 12.52 28.31 15.76
N ILE A 363 13.04 28.57 16.96
CA ILE A 363 14.14 29.49 17.19
C ILE A 363 15.27 28.82 17.96
N GLY A 364 16.49 29.21 17.71
CA GLY A 364 17.66 28.83 18.47
C GLY A 364 18.12 30.00 19.36
N GLN A 365 18.62 29.70 20.56
CA GLN A 365 19.17 30.68 21.43
C GLN A 365 20.53 31.11 20.90
N ASN A 366 20.60 32.26 20.25
CA ASN A 366 21.84 32.82 19.73
C ASN A 366 21.71 34.32 19.45
N ILE A 367 22.82 35.02 19.39
CA ILE A 367 22.88 36.39 18.92
C ILE A 367 22.97 36.36 17.39
N SER A 368 21.90 36.79 16.76
CA SER A 368 21.87 36.91 15.30
C SER A 368 22.16 38.33 14.86
N PRO A 369 23.05 38.55 13.90
CA PRO A 369 23.31 39.89 13.39
C PRO A 369 22.13 40.49 12.62
N LEU A 370 21.36 39.68 11.87
CA LEU A 370 20.34 40.15 10.94
C LEU A 370 19.10 39.23 10.92
N SER A 371 18.54 38.92 12.10
CA SER A 371 17.27 38.18 12.22
C SER A 371 16.14 39.09 12.67
N PHE A 372 14.95 38.80 12.17
CA PHE A 372 13.78 39.63 12.36
C PHE A 372 12.53 38.82 12.68
N ARG A 373 11.62 39.43 13.43
CA ARG A 373 10.25 38.98 13.68
C ARG A 373 9.27 40.06 13.23
N TYR A 374 8.21 39.66 12.53
CA TYR A 374 7.11 40.57 12.20
C TYR A 374 6.04 40.56 13.30
N SER A 375 5.59 41.74 13.73
CA SER A 375 4.38 41.91 14.54
C SER A 375 3.40 42.83 13.84
N SER A 376 3.53 44.14 13.93
CA SER A 376 2.88 45.14 13.05
C SER A 376 3.89 45.75 12.07
N TYR A 377 5.17 45.53 12.32
CA TYR A 377 6.31 45.90 11.49
C TYR A 377 7.47 44.92 11.78
N TRP A 378 8.51 44.96 10.97
CA TRP A 378 9.69 44.15 11.15
C TRP A 378 10.52 44.66 12.33
N ASN A 379 10.73 43.78 13.32
CA ASN A 379 11.55 44.05 14.49
C ASN A 379 12.81 43.18 14.47
N LYS A 380 13.96 43.80 14.56
CA LYS A 380 15.22 43.07 14.73
C LYS A 380 15.19 42.33 16.07
N VAL A 381 15.62 41.07 16.06
CA VAL A 381 15.79 40.27 17.29
C VAL A 381 17.25 40.08 17.59
N SER A 382 17.62 40.14 18.88
CA SER A 382 19.03 40.14 19.33
C SER A 382 19.41 38.94 20.22
N ASN A 383 18.42 38.19 20.69
CA ASN A 383 18.62 37.15 21.70
C ASN A 383 18.24 35.73 21.19
N TYR A 384 17.76 35.66 19.97
CA TYR A 384 17.49 34.39 19.28
C TYR A 384 17.61 34.56 17.77
N ALA A 385 17.73 33.44 17.05
CA ALA A 385 17.62 33.37 15.59
C ALA A 385 16.52 32.41 15.17
N PRO A 386 15.63 32.78 14.23
CA PRO A 386 14.69 31.85 13.64
C PRO A 386 15.46 30.78 12.85
N ARG A 387 15.03 29.54 12.98
CA ARG A 387 15.60 28.40 12.26
C ARG A 387 15.18 28.45 10.79
N ILE A 388 15.76 29.40 10.08
CA ILE A 388 15.60 29.63 8.63
C ILE A 388 16.99 29.54 8.03
N LYS A 389 17.16 28.57 7.13
CA LYS A 389 18.41 28.31 6.41
C LYS A 389 18.21 28.46 4.91
N ALA A 390 19.26 28.90 4.23
CA ALA A 390 19.24 29.08 2.78
C ALA A 390 20.32 28.21 2.14
N PHE A 391 19.90 27.25 1.31
CA PHE A 391 20.79 26.32 0.62
C PHE A 391 21.12 26.87 -0.77
N THR A 392 22.40 27.11 -1.01
CA THR A 392 22.89 27.68 -2.26
C THR A 392 23.89 26.77 -2.93
N SER A 393 24.05 26.93 -4.24
CA SER A 393 25.12 26.28 -5.01
C SER A 393 25.88 27.29 -5.84
N GLU A 394 27.11 26.96 -6.15
CA GLU A 394 27.87 27.71 -7.16
C GLU A 394 27.18 27.55 -8.52
N ASN A 395 27.01 28.66 -9.20
CA ASN A 395 26.37 28.68 -10.49
C ASN A 395 27.35 28.23 -11.57
N ASN A 396 27.62 26.95 -11.67
CA ASN A 396 28.05 26.34 -12.90
C ASN A 396 26.83 26.21 -13.84
N TYR A 397 26.14 27.34 -14.04
CA TYR A 397 24.97 27.37 -14.93
C TYR A 397 25.42 27.09 -16.35
N GLN A 398 25.57 25.85 -16.70
CA GLN A 398 25.26 25.38 -18.03
C GLN A 398 23.74 25.46 -18.14
N GLU A 399 23.22 26.11 -19.15
CA GLU A 399 21.82 26.05 -19.52
C GLU A 399 21.40 24.58 -19.44
N LYS A 400 20.49 24.25 -18.52
CA LYS A 400 20.04 22.87 -18.43
C LYS A 400 19.34 22.53 -19.74
N GLU A 401 19.77 21.46 -20.37
CA GLU A 401 19.09 20.96 -21.55
C GLU A 401 17.65 20.59 -21.18
N SER A 402 16.69 20.96 -22.02
CA SER A 402 15.27 20.69 -21.76
C SER A 402 14.92 19.25 -22.06
N LEU A 403 14.24 18.59 -21.11
CA LEU A 403 13.65 17.27 -21.29
C LEU A 403 12.57 17.25 -22.39
N ASP A 404 12.03 18.40 -22.81
CA ASP A 404 11.06 18.46 -23.91
C ASP A 404 11.61 17.84 -25.19
N ASN A 405 12.93 17.93 -25.38
CA ASN A 405 13.65 17.36 -26.52
C ASN A 405 14.07 15.89 -26.30
N ALA A 406 13.73 15.29 -25.17
CA ALA A 406 14.10 13.90 -24.91
C ALA A 406 13.26 12.93 -25.76
N ASN A 407 13.95 11.92 -26.30
CA ASN A 407 13.31 10.76 -26.90
C ASN A 407 13.27 9.61 -25.87
N ILE A 408 12.09 9.01 -25.68
CA ILE A 408 11.88 7.94 -24.72
C ILE A 408 11.47 6.68 -25.48
N GLU A 409 12.26 5.64 -25.35
CA GLU A 409 11.99 4.32 -25.90
C GLU A 409 11.42 3.46 -24.76
N VAL A 410 10.23 2.90 -24.98
CA VAL A 410 9.52 2.05 -24.02
C VAL A 410 8.80 0.93 -24.77
N ASN A 411 8.74 -0.25 -24.19
CA ASN A 411 8.02 -1.40 -24.75
C ASN A 411 6.59 -1.45 -24.23
N ASP A 412 5.74 -2.12 -24.99
CA ASP A 412 4.41 -2.51 -24.54
C ASP A 412 4.49 -3.75 -23.62
N TYR A 413 3.53 -3.87 -22.73
CA TYR A 413 3.42 -4.96 -21.76
C TYR A 413 2.10 -5.68 -21.88
N ILE A 414 1.99 -6.84 -21.27
CA ILE A 414 0.73 -7.57 -21.11
C ILE A 414 0.24 -7.37 -19.68
N TYR A 415 -1.05 -7.27 -19.49
CA TYR A 415 -1.68 -7.17 -18.18
C TYR A 415 -1.21 -8.27 -17.23
N THR A 416 -0.82 -7.89 -16.01
CA THR A 416 -0.28 -8.79 -14.99
C THR A 416 -1.09 -8.82 -13.70
N GLY A 417 -2.07 -7.94 -13.55
CA GLY A 417 -2.80 -7.68 -12.30
C GLY A 417 -2.05 -6.82 -11.29
N LYS A 418 -0.85 -6.35 -11.62
CA LYS A 418 0.01 -5.50 -10.76
C LYS A 418 0.45 -4.25 -11.50
N GLU A 419 0.92 -3.28 -10.74
CA GLU A 419 1.53 -2.06 -11.27
C GLU A 419 2.71 -2.40 -12.18
N ILE A 420 2.72 -1.84 -13.40
CA ILE A 420 3.77 -2.01 -14.39
C ILE A 420 4.60 -0.73 -14.42
N LYS A 421 5.89 -0.87 -14.14
CA LYS A 421 6.91 0.19 -14.22
C LYS A 421 7.94 -0.24 -15.27
N PRO A 422 7.73 0.13 -16.53
CA PRO A 422 8.61 -0.29 -17.62
C PRO A 422 10.05 0.23 -17.44
N GLU A 423 11.01 -0.56 -17.85
CA GLU A 423 12.34 -0.04 -18.16
C GLU A 423 12.25 0.86 -19.39
N ILE A 424 12.77 2.08 -19.28
CA ILE A 424 12.78 3.05 -20.36
C ILE A 424 14.20 3.44 -20.71
N ILE A 425 14.42 3.75 -21.99
CA ILE A 425 15.66 4.36 -22.45
C ILE A 425 15.36 5.81 -22.81
N VAL A 426 15.99 6.72 -22.09
CA VAL A 426 15.83 8.16 -22.32
C VAL A 426 17.07 8.69 -23.01
N LYS A 427 16.89 9.32 -24.19
CA LYS A 427 17.97 9.93 -24.97
C LYS A 427 17.68 11.41 -25.13
N LEU A 428 18.63 12.25 -24.76
CA LEU A 428 18.64 13.69 -25.02
C LEU A 428 19.79 14.02 -25.94
N ASN A 429 19.53 14.68 -27.07
CA ASN A 429 20.53 14.95 -28.13
C ASN A 429 21.32 13.71 -28.56
N ASN A 430 20.64 12.56 -28.72
CA ASN A 430 21.19 11.23 -29.03
C ASN A 430 22.12 10.62 -27.95
N LYS A 431 22.26 11.25 -26.79
CA LYS A 431 22.99 10.71 -25.64
C LYS A 431 22.01 10.14 -24.64
N GLN A 432 22.25 8.93 -24.21
CA GLN A 432 21.43 8.31 -23.13
C GLN A 432 21.69 9.04 -21.82
N ILE A 433 20.61 9.37 -21.12
CA ILE A 433 20.63 9.96 -19.78
C ILE A 433 20.02 8.99 -18.77
N THR A 434 20.49 9.05 -17.53
CA THR A 434 20.07 8.16 -16.44
C THR A 434 19.58 8.92 -15.20
N ASP A 435 19.86 10.22 -15.11
CA ASP A 435 19.48 11.06 -13.99
C ASP A 435 18.07 11.62 -14.20
N TYR A 436 17.05 10.78 -13.93
CA TYR A 436 15.64 11.17 -13.97
C TYR A 436 14.82 10.34 -13.01
N GLU A 437 13.71 10.88 -12.57
CA GLU A 437 12.67 10.18 -11.82
C GLU A 437 11.46 9.97 -12.73
N VAL A 438 10.72 8.86 -12.54
CA VAL A 438 9.52 8.55 -13.33
C VAL A 438 8.32 8.41 -12.42
N THR A 439 7.26 9.12 -12.74
CA THR A 439 5.95 8.91 -12.14
C THR A 439 5.02 8.25 -13.15
N TYR A 440 4.22 7.28 -12.71
CA TYR A 440 3.33 6.52 -13.59
C TYR A 440 1.86 6.75 -13.23
N SER A 441 0.98 6.64 -14.22
CA SER A 441 -0.46 6.64 -14.05
C SER A 441 -1.12 5.69 -15.05
N ASN A 442 -2.29 5.14 -14.68
CA ASN A 442 -3.04 4.15 -15.47
C ASN A 442 -2.21 2.89 -15.80
N ASN A 443 -1.23 2.56 -15.00
CA ASN A 443 -0.22 1.53 -15.30
C ASN A 443 -0.51 0.17 -14.64
N ILE A 444 -1.79 -0.11 -14.34
CA ILE A 444 -2.24 -1.39 -13.80
C ILE A 444 -3.12 -2.13 -14.81
N ASN A 445 -4.16 -1.48 -15.32
CA ASN A 445 -5.15 -2.09 -16.18
C ASN A 445 -4.76 -2.05 -17.66
N ALA A 446 -5.32 -2.93 -18.46
CA ALA A 446 -5.17 -2.93 -19.90
C ALA A 446 -5.64 -1.60 -20.50
N GLY A 447 -4.89 -1.07 -21.43
CA GLY A 447 -5.09 0.24 -22.05
C GLY A 447 -3.79 1.01 -22.19
N THR A 448 -3.89 2.32 -22.42
CA THR A 448 -2.72 3.20 -22.52
C THR A 448 -2.35 3.74 -21.15
N ALA A 449 -1.18 3.38 -20.67
CA ALA A 449 -0.55 3.91 -19.47
C ALA A 449 0.32 5.12 -19.81
N LYS A 450 0.58 5.95 -18.82
CA LYS A 450 1.35 7.18 -18.97
C LYS A 450 2.47 7.22 -17.95
N GLY A 451 3.66 7.67 -18.40
CA GLY A 451 4.78 8.02 -17.55
C GLY A 451 5.16 9.47 -17.75
N ILE A 452 5.68 10.11 -16.70
CA ILE A 452 6.26 11.44 -16.75
C ILE A 452 7.65 11.36 -16.14
N ILE A 453 8.66 11.75 -16.89
CA ILE A 453 10.01 11.92 -16.38
C ILE A 453 10.26 13.36 -15.92
N THR A 454 10.96 13.49 -14.80
CA THR A 454 11.49 14.74 -14.26
C THR A 454 12.94 14.54 -13.87
N SER A 455 13.73 15.59 -13.77
CA SER A 455 15.13 15.50 -13.38
C SER A 455 15.60 16.73 -12.61
N SER A 456 16.53 16.54 -11.70
CA SER A 456 17.24 17.64 -11.04
C SER A 456 18.33 18.27 -11.95
N LEU A 457 18.80 17.54 -12.98
CA LEU A 457 19.88 17.97 -13.88
C LEU A 457 19.38 18.62 -15.17
N TYR A 458 18.16 18.28 -15.59
CA TYR A 458 17.54 18.75 -16.83
C TYR A 458 16.34 19.63 -16.51
N GLU A 459 15.98 20.55 -17.41
CA GLU A 459 14.83 21.44 -17.26
C GLU A 459 13.56 20.80 -17.83
N GLY A 460 12.41 21.14 -17.24
CA GLY A 460 11.10 20.67 -17.70
C GLY A 460 10.78 19.23 -17.31
N GLN A 461 9.81 18.66 -18.00
CA GLN A 461 9.36 17.28 -17.84
C GLN A 461 8.98 16.69 -19.19
N LYS A 462 9.11 15.38 -19.36
CA LYS A 462 8.68 14.71 -20.58
C LYS A 462 7.68 13.63 -20.28
N GLU A 463 6.56 13.70 -20.97
CA GLU A 463 5.54 12.68 -20.94
C GLU A 463 5.79 11.61 -22.01
N PHE A 464 5.51 10.35 -21.68
CA PHE A 464 5.48 9.23 -22.60
C PHE A 464 4.32 8.29 -22.28
N THR A 465 3.96 7.47 -23.26
CA THR A 465 2.91 6.47 -23.11
C THR A 465 3.42 5.10 -23.53
N PHE A 466 2.83 4.05 -22.95
CA PHE A 466 3.02 2.66 -23.35
C PHE A 466 1.70 1.91 -23.21
N ASN A 467 1.55 0.81 -23.96
CA ASN A 467 0.33 0.04 -23.88
C ASN A 467 0.48 -1.14 -22.93
N ILE A 468 -0.58 -1.39 -22.18
CA ILE A 468 -0.79 -2.62 -21.43
C ILE A 468 -1.84 -3.40 -22.22
N ASN A 469 -1.38 -4.41 -22.95
CA ASN A 469 -2.21 -5.26 -23.77
C ASN A 469 -3.05 -6.19 -22.88
N HIS A 470 -4.26 -6.51 -23.35
CA HIS A 470 -5.12 -7.45 -22.65
C HIS A 470 -4.45 -8.82 -22.51
N LYS A 471 -4.65 -9.47 -21.38
CA LYS A 471 -4.25 -10.87 -21.19
C LYS A 471 -5.22 -11.79 -21.91
N SER A 472 -4.72 -12.72 -22.72
CA SER A 472 -5.59 -13.73 -23.34
C SER A 472 -6.18 -14.65 -22.29
N ILE A 473 -7.52 -14.83 -22.32
CA ILE A 473 -8.22 -15.74 -21.42
C ILE A 473 -7.92 -17.21 -21.75
N ASP A 474 -7.40 -17.50 -22.95
CA ASP A 474 -6.98 -18.82 -23.40
C ASP A 474 -5.50 -19.13 -23.12
N SER A 475 -4.82 -18.25 -22.38
CA SER A 475 -3.40 -18.44 -22.02
C SER A 475 -3.24 -19.57 -20.99
N ASP A 476 -2.14 -20.33 -21.11
CA ASP A 476 -1.84 -21.49 -20.26
C ASP A 476 -1.68 -21.16 -18.78
N ASP A 477 -1.36 -19.89 -18.44
CA ASP A 477 -1.25 -19.40 -17.07
C ASP A 477 -2.58 -18.90 -16.48
N ILE A 478 -3.69 -19.08 -17.19
CA ILE A 478 -5.04 -18.94 -16.66
C ILE A 478 -5.52 -20.31 -16.20
N ASP A 479 -5.55 -20.52 -14.92
CA ASP A 479 -6.09 -21.75 -14.33
C ASP A 479 -7.61 -21.72 -14.32
N TYR A 480 -8.22 -22.89 -14.46
CA TYR A 480 -9.67 -23.04 -14.33
C TYR A 480 -10.06 -24.31 -13.57
N SER A 481 -11.23 -24.28 -12.97
CA SER A 481 -11.87 -25.44 -12.38
C SER A 481 -13.36 -25.46 -12.70
N LEU A 482 -13.91 -26.66 -12.78
CA LEU A 482 -15.33 -26.93 -12.87
C LEU A 482 -15.79 -27.57 -11.57
N ASN A 483 -16.94 -27.15 -11.05
CA ASN A 483 -17.55 -27.84 -9.90
C ASN A 483 -18.07 -29.23 -10.23
N ASN A 484 -18.39 -29.50 -11.52
CA ASN A 484 -18.73 -30.79 -12.05
C ASN A 484 -18.40 -30.85 -13.56
N ASN A 485 -17.76 -31.91 -14.01
CA ASN A 485 -17.38 -32.12 -15.42
C ASN A 485 -18.20 -33.21 -16.11
N GLU A 486 -19.09 -33.92 -15.39
CA GLU A 486 -19.94 -34.96 -15.93
C GLU A 486 -21.39 -34.81 -15.39
N PHE A 487 -22.35 -34.90 -16.28
CA PHE A 487 -23.77 -34.82 -15.98
C PHE A 487 -24.50 -35.99 -16.62
N ILE A 488 -25.72 -36.26 -16.21
CA ILE A 488 -26.65 -37.20 -16.88
C ILE A 488 -27.75 -36.36 -17.52
N TYR A 489 -28.15 -36.74 -18.71
CA TYR A 489 -29.26 -36.10 -19.42
C TYR A 489 -30.56 -36.19 -18.61
N ASP A 490 -31.24 -35.07 -18.43
CA ASP A 490 -32.52 -34.95 -17.72
C ASP A 490 -33.45 -33.89 -18.32
N LYS A 491 -33.22 -33.52 -19.58
CA LYS A 491 -33.95 -32.48 -20.35
C LYS A 491 -33.67 -31.05 -19.89
N THR A 492 -32.81 -30.83 -18.90
CA THR A 492 -32.48 -29.50 -18.40
C THR A 492 -31.09 -29.08 -18.87
N ALA A 493 -30.92 -27.78 -19.03
CA ALA A 493 -29.59 -27.19 -19.32
C ALA A 493 -28.60 -27.47 -18.19
N LYS A 494 -27.39 -27.92 -18.55
CA LYS A 494 -26.29 -28.14 -17.62
C LYS A 494 -25.35 -26.93 -17.66
N GLU A 495 -25.22 -26.23 -16.56
CA GLU A 495 -24.43 -25.00 -16.43
C GLU A 495 -23.47 -25.12 -15.25
N PRO A 496 -22.37 -25.89 -15.40
CA PRO A 496 -21.38 -26.03 -14.35
C PRO A 496 -20.79 -24.68 -13.95
N ILE A 497 -20.51 -24.50 -12.65
CA ILE A 497 -19.80 -23.32 -12.17
C ILE A 497 -18.35 -23.42 -12.65
N VAL A 498 -17.91 -22.41 -13.40
CA VAL A 498 -16.52 -22.26 -13.84
C VAL A 498 -15.86 -21.20 -12.96
N GLU A 499 -14.76 -21.55 -12.32
CA GLU A 499 -13.89 -20.62 -11.63
C GLU A 499 -12.59 -20.47 -12.38
N LEU A 500 -12.13 -19.24 -12.54
CA LEU A 500 -10.87 -18.91 -13.21
C LEU A 500 -9.96 -18.15 -12.26
N SER A 501 -8.64 -18.35 -12.41
CA SER A 501 -7.64 -17.58 -11.69
C SER A 501 -6.41 -17.25 -12.54
N TYR A 502 -5.81 -16.11 -12.24
CA TYR A 502 -4.59 -15.62 -12.87
C TYR A 502 -3.64 -15.05 -11.81
N ASN A 503 -2.40 -15.52 -11.75
CA ASN A 503 -1.42 -15.09 -10.76
C ASN A 503 -1.96 -15.15 -9.31
N SER A 504 -2.70 -16.22 -8.96
CA SER A 504 -3.37 -16.41 -7.66
C SER A 504 -4.53 -15.43 -7.38
N LEU A 505 -4.91 -14.60 -8.34
CA LEU A 505 -6.09 -13.75 -8.26
C LEU A 505 -7.28 -14.49 -8.87
N LYS A 506 -8.39 -14.61 -8.12
CA LYS A 506 -9.64 -15.15 -8.66
C LYS A 506 -10.25 -14.12 -9.62
N LEU A 507 -10.56 -14.56 -10.86
CA LEU A 507 -11.23 -13.73 -11.84
C LEU A 507 -12.73 -13.64 -11.51
N ILE A 508 -13.30 -12.48 -11.74
CA ILE A 508 -14.69 -12.15 -11.39
C ILE A 508 -15.56 -12.20 -12.66
N LYS A 509 -16.56 -13.09 -12.64
CA LYS A 509 -17.56 -13.15 -13.69
C LYS A 509 -18.24 -11.77 -13.87
N ASP A 510 -18.54 -11.41 -15.11
CA ASP A 510 -19.15 -10.16 -15.56
C ASP A 510 -18.26 -8.90 -15.33
N ASN A 511 -17.04 -9.09 -14.76
CA ASN A 511 -16.01 -8.07 -14.71
C ASN A 511 -14.76 -8.45 -15.52
N ASP A 512 -14.25 -9.66 -15.35
CA ASP A 512 -13.03 -10.12 -16.02
C ASP A 512 -13.35 -11.05 -17.21
N TYR A 513 -14.48 -11.72 -17.16
CA TYR A 513 -14.97 -12.60 -18.22
C TYR A 513 -16.49 -12.73 -18.19
N SER A 514 -17.05 -13.05 -19.35
CA SER A 514 -18.43 -13.52 -19.50
C SER A 514 -18.44 -15.01 -19.82
N ILE A 515 -19.55 -15.69 -19.51
CA ILE A 515 -19.72 -17.12 -19.75
C ILE A 515 -21.05 -17.39 -20.48
N SER A 516 -21.02 -18.27 -21.43
CA SER A 516 -22.21 -18.86 -22.08
C SER A 516 -22.01 -20.35 -22.26
N TYR A 517 -23.12 -21.11 -22.28
CA TYR A 517 -23.09 -22.56 -22.41
C TYR A 517 -23.65 -22.99 -23.74
N HIS A 518 -23.04 -24.01 -24.34
CA HIS A 518 -23.38 -24.52 -25.66
C HIS A 518 -23.49 -26.03 -25.63
N ASP A 519 -24.41 -26.57 -26.40
CA ASP A 519 -24.71 -28.00 -26.50
C ASP A 519 -25.04 -28.64 -25.14
N ASN A 520 -25.52 -27.80 -24.18
CA ASN A 520 -25.58 -28.09 -22.76
C ASN A 520 -26.90 -28.75 -22.29
N ILE A 521 -27.72 -29.26 -23.21
CA ILE A 521 -28.96 -29.95 -22.89
C ILE A 521 -28.86 -31.43 -23.28
N ASN A 522 -28.48 -31.74 -24.51
CA ASN A 522 -28.46 -33.09 -25.02
C ASN A 522 -27.20 -33.88 -24.60
N ALA A 523 -27.33 -35.22 -24.57
CA ALA A 523 -26.20 -36.09 -24.29
C ALA A 523 -25.11 -35.92 -25.36
N GLY A 524 -23.88 -35.72 -24.90
CA GLY A 524 -22.74 -35.44 -25.76
C GLY A 524 -21.72 -34.53 -25.06
N SER A 525 -20.77 -34.05 -25.83
CA SER A 525 -19.79 -33.08 -25.35
C SER A 525 -20.40 -31.69 -25.41
N ALA A 526 -20.57 -31.07 -24.23
CA ALA A 526 -20.99 -29.69 -24.07
C ALA A 526 -19.79 -28.81 -23.69
N TYR A 527 -19.91 -27.51 -23.86
CA TYR A 527 -18.86 -26.60 -23.42
C TYR A 527 -19.38 -25.27 -22.85
N ALA A 528 -18.66 -24.75 -21.90
CA ALA A 528 -18.74 -23.37 -21.47
C ALA A 528 -17.80 -22.51 -22.33
N LEU A 529 -18.33 -21.50 -23.00
CA LEU A 529 -17.56 -20.51 -23.74
C LEU A 529 -17.28 -19.33 -22.81
N ILE A 530 -16.02 -19.15 -22.48
CA ILE A 530 -15.51 -18.03 -21.69
C ILE A 530 -15.01 -16.96 -22.67
N LYS A 531 -15.44 -15.71 -22.49
CA LYS A 531 -14.93 -14.55 -23.22
C LYS A 531 -14.29 -13.58 -22.25
N GLY A 532 -13.04 -13.21 -22.47
CA GLY A 532 -12.34 -12.17 -21.71
C GLY A 532 -12.99 -10.79 -21.94
N ILE A 533 -13.06 -10.00 -20.88
CA ILE A 533 -13.53 -8.61 -20.88
C ILE A 533 -12.62 -7.75 -20.04
N ASN A 534 -12.67 -6.43 -20.21
CA ASN A 534 -11.81 -5.44 -19.55
C ASN A 534 -10.32 -5.77 -19.71
N ASN A 535 -9.66 -6.26 -18.67
CA ASN A 535 -8.23 -6.59 -18.70
C ASN A 535 -7.89 -7.88 -19.45
N PHE A 536 -8.91 -8.64 -19.85
CA PHE A 536 -8.76 -9.91 -20.55
C PHE A 536 -9.40 -9.85 -21.93
N SER A 537 -8.91 -10.67 -22.84
CA SER A 537 -9.39 -10.77 -24.21
C SER A 537 -9.40 -12.22 -24.69
N GLY A 538 -9.98 -12.45 -25.86
CA GLY A 538 -10.04 -13.78 -26.46
C GLY A 538 -11.15 -14.64 -25.90
N GLU A 539 -11.19 -15.89 -26.32
CA GLU A 539 -12.23 -16.88 -26.00
C GLU A 539 -11.58 -18.21 -25.63
N ARG A 540 -12.14 -18.90 -24.63
CA ARG A 540 -11.73 -20.24 -24.22
C ARG A 540 -12.93 -21.13 -24.08
N LYS A 541 -12.84 -22.35 -24.65
CA LYS A 541 -13.86 -23.40 -24.51
C LYS A 541 -13.43 -24.38 -23.42
N ILE A 542 -14.30 -24.58 -22.42
CA ILE A 542 -14.09 -25.54 -21.35
C ILE A 542 -15.14 -26.63 -21.53
N TYR A 543 -14.69 -27.83 -21.89
CA TYR A 543 -15.58 -28.96 -22.24
C TYR A 543 -15.97 -29.73 -20.98
N TYR A 544 -17.21 -30.26 -21.00
CA TYR A 544 -17.73 -31.20 -20.02
C TYR A 544 -18.67 -32.19 -20.73
N GLN A 545 -18.99 -33.30 -20.07
CA GLN A 545 -19.74 -34.39 -20.67
C GLN A 545 -21.16 -34.44 -20.13
N ILE A 546 -22.14 -34.61 -21.00
CA ILE A 546 -23.51 -35.01 -20.67
C ILE A 546 -23.66 -36.45 -21.08
N ASN A 547 -23.72 -37.35 -20.15
CA ASN A 547 -23.89 -38.76 -20.37
C ASN A 547 -25.35 -39.09 -20.68
N LYS A 548 -25.57 -40.12 -21.49
CA LYS A 548 -26.92 -40.61 -21.83
C LYS A 548 -27.61 -41.10 -20.56
N ALA A 549 -28.89 -40.79 -20.43
CA ALA A 549 -29.74 -41.28 -19.36
C ALA A 549 -30.31 -42.67 -19.66
N THR A 550 -30.82 -43.32 -18.65
CA THR A 550 -31.69 -44.49 -18.79
C THR A 550 -33.12 -43.98 -18.98
N LEU A 551 -33.82 -44.51 -19.98
CA LEU A 551 -35.23 -44.17 -20.19
C LEU A 551 -36.08 -44.81 -19.10
N GLU A 552 -36.79 -43.99 -18.34
CA GLU A 552 -37.66 -44.41 -17.26
C GLU A 552 -39.12 -44.61 -17.77
N ASN A 553 -39.92 -45.37 -17.03
CA ASN A 553 -41.33 -45.59 -17.29
C ASN A 553 -41.62 -46.20 -18.69
N VAL A 554 -40.76 -47.12 -19.12
CA VAL A 554 -40.93 -47.83 -20.36
C VAL A 554 -42.18 -48.71 -20.31
N ILE A 555 -42.90 -48.79 -21.45
CA ILE A 555 -44.02 -49.74 -21.63
C ILE A 555 -43.46 -51.16 -21.45
N THR A 556 -43.97 -51.89 -20.43
CA THR A 556 -43.52 -53.26 -20.15
C THR A 556 -44.52 -54.32 -20.65
N SER A 557 -45.75 -53.93 -20.86
CA SER A 557 -46.81 -54.84 -21.41
C SER A 557 -47.80 -54.06 -22.26
N VAL A 558 -48.43 -54.78 -23.17
CA VAL A 558 -49.48 -54.26 -24.09
C VAL A 558 -50.56 -55.29 -24.19
N ASN A 559 -51.85 -54.91 -24.10
CA ASN A 559 -52.99 -55.75 -24.22
C ASN A 559 -53.30 -56.00 -25.74
N VAL A 560 -53.53 -57.22 -26.07
CA VAL A 560 -53.88 -57.68 -27.45
C VAL A 560 -55.32 -58.16 -27.47
N SER A 561 -56.20 -57.41 -28.13
CA SER A 561 -57.60 -57.79 -28.32
C SER A 561 -57.77 -58.87 -29.40
N LYS A 562 -58.81 -59.67 -29.27
CA LYS A 562 -59.06 -60.89 -30.16
C LYS A 562 -59.12 -60.62 -31.65
N ASN A 563 -59.44 -59.44 -32.03
CA ASN A 563 -59.60 -59.07 -33.44
C ASN A 563 -58.33 -58.50 -34.12
N ILE A 564 -57.23 -58.45 -33.33
CA ILE A 564 -55.93 -57.96 -33.81
C ILE A 564 -55.18 -59.11 -34.51
N THR A 565 -54.69 -58.86 -35.70
CA THR A 565 -53.87 -59.82 -36.47
C THR A 565 -52.41 -59.46 -36.55
N TYR A 566 -52.10 -58.15 -36.54
CA TYR A 566 -50.72 -57.66 -36.65
C TYR A 566 -50.41 -56.58 -35.55
N LEU A 567 -49.15 -56.39 -35.17
CA LEU A 567 -48.72 -55.44 -34.22
C LEU A 567 -49.05 -53.98 -34.62
N ASN A 568 -49.05 -53.65 -35.94
CA ASN A 568 -49.42 -52.30 -36.40
C ASN A 568 -50.88 -51.92 -36.15
N GLU A 569 -51.75 -52.87 -35.78
CA GLU A 569 -53.14 -52.62 -35.39
C GLU A 569 -53.25 -52.24 -33.90
N ILE A 570 -52.18 -52.39 -33.16
CA ILE A 570 -52.10 -52.00 -31.69
C ILE A 570 -51.45 -50.67 -31.62
N ALA A 571 -52.20 -49.66 -31.22
CA ALA A 571 -51.68 -48.31 -30.96
C ALA A 571 -50.80 -48.29 -29.73
N LEU A 572 -49.58 -47.83 -29.90
CA LEU A 572 -48.69 -47.39 -28.83
C LEU A 572 -48.92 -45.90 -28.58
N ASN A 573 -48.43 -45.38 -27.47
CA ASN A 573 -48.41 -43.92 -27.33
C ASN A 573 -47.42 -43.28 -28.33
N ASP A 574 -47.56 -42.00 -28.60
CA ASP A 574 -46.84 -41.26 -29.68
C ASP A 574 -45.31 -41.34 -29.56
N ASN A 575 -44.78 -41.72 -28.39
CA ASN A 575 -43.34 -41.82 -28.19
C ASN A 575 -42.75 -43.21 -28.47
N TYR A 576 -43.59 -44.20 -28.84
CA TYR A 576 -43.14 -45.56 -29.11
C TYR A 576 -43.66 -46.07 -30.45
N ALA A 577 -42.86 -46.83 -31.11
CA ALA A 577 -43.21 -47.52 -32.29
C ALA A 577 -42.83 -49.02 -32.21
N TRP A 578 -43.55 -49.92 -32.90
CA TRP A 578 -43.12 -51.29 -32.99
C TRP A 578 -41.82 -51.38 -33.83
N VAL A 579 -40.89 -52.21 -33.39
CA VAL A 579 -39.64 -52.46 -34.18
C VAL A 579 -39.95 -53.24 -35.46
N ASN A 580 -40.92 -54.16 -35.38
CA ASN A 580 -41.43 -54.96 -36.47
C ASN A 580 -42.95 -54.93 -36.44
N GLU A 581 -43.55 -53.91 -37.00
CA GLU A 581 -44.98 -53.61 -36.94
C GLU A 581 -45.87 -54.64 -37.70
N ASN A 582 -45.29 -55.35 -38.69
CA ASN A 582 -45.98 -56.32 -39.50
C ASN A 582 -45.93 -57.77 -38.96
N LEU A 583 -45.45 -57.99 -37.72
CA LEU A 583 -45.48 -59.29 -37.07
C LEU A 583 -46.91 -59.67 -36.69
N LYS A 584 -47.29 -60.92 -37.02
CA LYS A 584 -48.55 -61.49 -36.53
C LYS A 584 -48.50 -61.69 -35.00
N VAL A 585 -49.61 -61.37 -34.40
CA VAL A 585 -49.74 -61.50 -32.91
C VAL A 585 -50.07 -62.91 -32.45
N ASP A 586 -50.49 -63.79 -33.38
CA ASP A 586 -50.87 -65.18 -33.06
C ASP A 586 -49.67 -65.93 -32.42
N ASN A 587 -49.80 -66.41 -31.19
CA ASN A 587 -48.71 -67.08 -30.44
C ASN A 587 -47.48 -66.21 -30.07
N LEU A 588 -47.57 -64.91 -30.27
CA LEU A 588 -46.47 -63.99 -29.86
C LEU A 588 -46.66 -63.52 -28.46
N ASN A 589 -45.81 -63.97 -27.50
CA ASN A 589 -45.90 -63.56 -26.11
C ASN A 589 -45.08 -62.27 -25.80
N LYS A 590 -44.18 -61.89 -26.70
CA LYS A 590 -43.33 -60.74 -26.55
C LYS A 590 -43.10 -60.12 -27.92
N ALA A 591 -42.96 -58.80 -27.91
CA ALA A 591 -42.54 -58.00 -29.08
C ALA A 591 -41.55 -56.91 -28.65
N LYS A 592 -40.91 -56.31 -29.64
CA LYS A 592 -40.00 -55.17 -29.36
C LYS A 592 -40.68 -53.89 -29.80
N ILE A 593 -40.58 -52.91 -28.89
CA ILE A 593 -40.90 -51.51 -29.13
C ILE A 593 -39.64 -50.69 -29.18
N ARG A 594 -39.67 -49.59 -29.91
CA ARG A 594 -38.59 -48.61 -29.97
C ARG A 594 -39.15 -47.27 -29.51
N TYR A 595 -38.40 -46.59 -28.62
CA TYR A 595 -38.66 -45.21 -28.30
C TYR A 595 -38.32 -44.33 -29.52
N VAL A 596 -39.26 -43.52 -29.97
CA VAL A 596 -39.17 -42.67 -31.17
C VAL A 596 -39.30 -41.16 -30.82
N GLY A 597 -39.33 -40.82 -29.55
CA GLY A 597 -39.37 -39.43 -29.14
C GLY A 597 -38.21 -38.62 -29.72
N GLU A 598 -38.39 -37.32 -29.91
CA GLU A 598 -37.40 -36.41 -30.50
C GLU A 598 -36.05 -36.44 -29.77
N ASP A 599 -36.06 -36.75 -28.48
CA ASP A 599 -34.89 -36.83 -27.61
C ASP A 599 -34.28 -38.24 -27.50
N LYS A 600 -34.64 -39.18 -28.38
CA LYS A 600 -34.21 -40.60 -28.34
C LYS A 600 -32.69 -40.79 -28.25
N ASP A 601 -31.94 -39.91 -28.88
CA ASP A 601 -30.48 -40.01 -28.95
C ASP A 601 -29.78 -39.73 -27.61
N ASN A 602 -30.54 -39.22 -26.63
CA ASN A 602 -30.08 -38.92 -25.29
C ASN A 602 -30.19 -40.09 -24.30
N TYR A 603 -30.63 -41.26 -24.76
CA TYR A 603 -30.78 -42.43 -23.90
C TYR A 603 -29.84 -43.57 -24.31
N VAL A 604 -29.39 -44.35 -23.30
CA VAL A 604 -28.47 -45.46 -23.48
C VAL A 604 -29.13 -46.57 -24.31
N GLN A 605 -30.41 -46.83 -24.04
CA GLN A 605 -31.21 -47.85 -24.68
C GLN A 605 -32.54 -47.25 -25.10
N THR A 606 -32.89 -47.47 -26.34
CA THR A 606 -34.17 -47.01 -26.98
C THR A 606 -35.07 -48.15 -27.43
N GLU A 607 -34.58 -49.41 -27.47
CA GLU A 607 -35.37 -50.58 -27.80
C GLU A 607 -35.62 -51.47 -26.58
N PHE A 608 -36.86 -51.85 -26.37
CA PHE A 608 -37.30 -52.60 -25.18
C PHE A 608 -38.19 -53.76 -25.59
N GLU A 609 -38.15 -54.84 -24.84
CA GLU A 609 -39.03 -55.96 -24.96
C GLU A 609 -40.31 -55.70 -24.11
N VAL A 610 -41.49 -55.90 -24.73
CA VAL A 610 -42.78 -55.78 -24.07
C VAL A 610 -43.52 -57.12 -24.09
N ILE A 611 -44.24 -57.38 -23.01
CA ILE A 611 -45.10 -58.59 -22.90
C ILE A 611 -46.41 -58.28 -23.57
N LEU A 612 -46.88 -59.20 -24.45
CA LEU A 612 -48.17 -59.13 -25.04
C LEU A 612 -49.17 -59.95 -24.22
N ILE A 613 -50.19 -59.29 -23.72
CA ILE A 613 -51.22 -59.88 -22.85
C ILE A 613 -52.43 -60.08 -23.70
N HIS A 614 -52.66 -61.33 -24.10
CA HIS A 614 -53.81 -61.74 -24.96
C HIS A 614 -55.07 -61.86 -24.10
N GLU A 615 -56.22 -61.36 -24.55
CA GLU A 615 -57.53 -61.55 -23.94
C GLU A 615 -57.89 -63.02 -23.90
N GLN A 616 -58.02 -63.62 -22.69
CA GLN A 616 -58.49 -64.98 -22.51
C GLN A 616 -60.01 -65.06 -22.64
N ASN A 617 -60.53 -66.22 -23.20
CA ASN A 617 -61.96 -66.56 -23.23
C ASN A 617 -62.43 -66.78 -21.76
N THR A 618 -63.16 -65.87 -21.22
CA THR A 618 -64.02 -66.14 -20.09
C THR A 618 -65.44 -66.39 -20.66
N GLU A 619 -65.84 -67.69 -20.70
CA GLU A 619 -67.26 -68.03 -20.67
C GLU A 619 -67.79 -67.62 -19.31
N ILE A 620 -68.82 -66.78 -19.30
CA ILE A 620 -69.54 -66.33 -18.11
C ILE A 620 -70.46 -67.49 -17.67
N ASP A 621 -70.19 -68.14 -16.53
CA ASP A 621 -71.22 -68.84 -15.77
C ASP A 621 -71.67 -67.83 -14.64
N ASP A 622 -72.95 -67.54 -14.82
CA ASP A 622 -73.74 -66.70 -13.90
C ASP A 622 -73.97 -67.45 -12.61
N ASP A 623 -73.51 -67.03 -11.43
CA ASP A 623 -74.25 -67.01 -10.20
C ASP A 623 -73.43 -66.40 -8.99
N SER A 624 -74.16 -65.58 -8.25
CA SER A 624 -73.93 -65.19 -6.86
C SER A 624 -72.92 -64.03 -6.59
N LEU A 625 -73.54 -62.90 -6.37
CA LEU A 625 -73.05 -61.87 -5.46
C LEU A 625 -73.00 -62.42 -3.99
N PRO A 626 -72.20 -61.97 -3.11
CA PRO A 626 -72.60 -60.78 -2.37
C PRO A 626 -71.48 -59.75 -2.04
N ASP A 627 -71.93 -58.52 -1.77
CA ASP A 627 -71.34 -57.36 -1.18
C ASP A 627 -70.13 -57.55 -0.28
N GLN A 628 -69.15 -56.64 -0.44
CA GLN A 628 -68.71 -55.78 0.65
C GLN A 628 -67.70 -54.72 0.11
N GLU A 629 -68.14 -53.53 0.04
CA GLU A 629 -67.78 -52.28 0.73
C GLU A 629 -66.33 -52.03 1.09
N LYS A 630 -65.87 -50.88 0.65
CA LYS A 630 -65.06 -49.86 1.33
C LYS A 630 -63.78 -50.26 2.06
N SER A 631 -62.65 -49.96 1.47
CA SER A 631 -61.52 -49.40 2.23
C SER A 631 -60.34 -49.10 1.28
N ASN A 632 -60.21 -47.88 0.75
CA ASN A 632 -58.93 -47.34 0.30
C ASN A 632 -58.92 -45.83 -0.02
N ASN A 633 -59.71 -45.05 0.74
CA ASN A 633 -59.68 -43.57 0.58
C ASN A 633 -59.09 -42.83 1.78
N LYS A 634 -58.36 -43.53 2.68
CA LYS A 634 -57.70 -42.83 3.83
C LYS A 634 -56.19 -42.69 3.75
N LEU A 635 -55.53 -43.38 2.81
CA LEU A 635 -54.03 -43.29 2.72
C LEU A 635 -53.54 -42.12 1.85
N ASN A 636 -54.31 -41.72 0.84
CA ASN A 636 -53.89 -40.59 -0.05
C ASN A 636 -54.10 -39.20 0.57
N GLY A 637 -55.00 -39.07 1.57
CA GLY A 637 -55.22 -37.81 2.26
C GLY A 637 -54.10 -37.43 3.26
N ILE A 638 -53.38 -38.40 3.81
CA ILE A 638 -52.35 -38.22 4.81
C ILE A 638 -51.01 -37.84 4.16
N LEU A 639 -50.70 -38.33 2.96
CA LEU A 639 -49.50 -37.96 2.21
C LEU A 639 -49.55 -36.51 1.68
N ILE A 640 -50.73 -36.01 1.29
CA ILE A 640 -50.87 -34.62 0.80
C ILE A 640 -50.82 -33.63 1.96
N ALA A 641 -51.31 -33.98 3.18
CA ALA A 641 -51.23 -33.13 4.34
C ALA A 641 -49.80 -33.01 4.88
N LEU A 642 -48.96 -34.04 4.80
CA LEU A 642 -47.58 -34.01 5.23
C LEU A 642 -46.67 -33.20 4.28
N SER A 643 -46.95 -33.18 2.97
CA SER A 643 -46.18 -32.34 2.01
C SER A 643 -46.45 -30.83 2.21
N PHE A 644 -47.65 -30.42 2.60
CA PHE A 644 -47.97 -29.01 2.89
C PHE A 644 -47.32 -28.51 4.18
N ILE A 645 -47.17 -29.35 5.21
CA ILE A 645 -46.53 -28.98 6.49
C ILE A 645 -45.01 -28.79 6.26
N VAL A 646 -44.36 -29.58 5.43
CA VAL A 646 -42.91 -29.41 5.10
C VAL A 646 -42.65 -28.11 4.33
N VAL A 647 -43.51 -27.74 3.40
CA VAL A 647 -43.39 -26.49 2.63
C VAL A 647 -43.57 -25.26 3.52
N ILE A 648 -44.54 -25.31 4.48
CA ILE A 648 -44.74 -24.20 5.43
C ILE A 648 -43.57 -24.07 6.41
N LEU A 649 -42.98 -25.18 6.88
CA LEU A 649 -41.80 -25.15 7.75
C LEU A 649 -40.55 -24.57 7.04
N ILE A 650 -40.35 -24.88 5.76
CA ILE A 650 -39.26 -24.31 4.95
C ILE A 650 -39.46 -22.79 4.75
N PHE A 651 -40.74 -22.36 4.53
CA PHE A 651 -41.03 -20.93 4.36
C PHE A 651 -40.82 -20.13 5.66
N VAL A 652 -41.16 -20.71 6.81
CA VAL A 652 -40.94 -20.09 8.13
C VAL A 652 -39.45 -20.00 8.46
N ILE A 653 -38.65 -21.01 8.11
CA ILE A 653 -37.19 -20.98 8.31
C ILE A 653 -36.51 -19.92 7.40
N ILE A 654 -36.99 -19.76 6.18
CA ILE A 654 -36.48 -18.70 5.26
C ILE A 654 -36.86 -17.32 5.76
N CYS A 655 -38.09 -17.11 6.27
CA CYS A 655 -38.53 -15.85 6.86
C CYS A 655 -37.83 -15.50 8.17
N LEU A 656 -37.44 -16.49 8.98
CA LEU A 656 -36.70 -16.29 10.23
C LEU A 656 -35.19 -15.99 9.95
N LYS A 657 -34.62 -16.50 8.86
CA LYS A 657 -33.26 -16.15 8.42
C LYS A 657 -33.19 -14.74 7.85
N SER A 658 -34.19 -14.28 7.11
CA SER A 658 -34.22 -12.92 6.55
C SER A 658 -34.41 -11.83 7.62
N LYS A 659 -35.03 -12.11 8.77
CA LYS A 659 -35.15 -11.16 9.89
C LYS A 659 -33.86 -11.00 10.72
N LYS A 660 -32.90 -11.93 10.62
CA LYS A 660 -31.59 -11.80 11.30
C LYS A 660 -30.59 -10.91 10.59
N HIS A 661 -30.86 -10.48 9.34
CA HIS A 661 -29.98 -9.60 8.57
C HIS A 661 -30.37 -8.11 8.57
N ILE A 662 -31.41 -7.70 9.32
CA ILE A 662 -31.91 -6.30 9.36
C ILE A 662 -31.56 -5.57 10.66
N ASN A 663 -30.91 -6.19 11.64
CA ASN A 663 -30.57 -5.55 12.93
C ASN A 663 -29.06 -5.37 13.17
N TYR A 664 -28.27 -5.10 12.13
CA TYR A 664 -26.93 -4.53 12.28
C TYR A 664 -26.69 -3.55 11.11
N LYS A 665 -27.18 -2.35 11.28
CA LYS A 665 -26.68 -1.14 10.67
C LYS A 665 -26.67 -0.02 11.69
#